data_c29a4f5f3792543f1abbce9c5402a135
#
_entry.id   c29a4f5f3792543f1abbce9c5402a135
#
_cell.length_a   1.000
_cell.length_b   1.000
_cell.length_c   1.000
_cell.angle_alpha   90.00
_cell.angle_beta   90.00
_cell.angle_gamma   90.00
#
_symmetry.space_group_name_H-M   'P 1'
#
loop_
_entity.id
_entity.type
_entity.pdbx_description
1 polymer ?
#
loop_
_entity_poly.entity_id
_entity_poly.type
_entity_poly.pdbx_seq_one_letter_code
_entity_poly.pdbx_strand_id
1 'polypeptide(L)'
;MNCRFRFSLIAAGMMLAASVQASEAKYASSDVPHLAPEKQHATASTRVASRYMRSHYKHFTLDDQFSGQVFNRYIEMLDYNKSFLNVTDVEQFGKWKNQLDDQLKSGNTSAAFDIFNKVLQRRFERYQFALTQLNTEIKFDDKDDFVIDRSELEWPKNDTELNEIWRQRVKYDALNLKLAGKKWPEIQKTLIKRYNNAIKRLTQTHSEDVFQLYMNAFSREVDPHTSYLSPRNAEQFQAEMNLSLEGIGAVLQVEDDYTKIRSLVAGGPAASSKKIAAGDRIIGVGQEGKKVVDVIGWRLDDVVQLIKGPKGSKVILDILPEGNNAKSYTVTIVRDKIRLEDRAAKSEVKTIDGKKIGVLEIPSFYVGLSEDTKKELIKLNDQKVDGVVIDLRNNGGGALTEATALTGLFISSGPVVQVRDSYGRIKVNGDSDDQISFDGPLTVLINRYSASASEIFAAAMQDYGRAIVLGEQSFGKGTVQQHRSLNHLYDLFDKPLGHVQYTIQKFYRINGGSTQNLGVVPDISFPSAIDPAETGESVEDNALPWDSIKPAGYKKLHNYNTLVPILAAEHQARIKDNMEFGFINEDISTYKKEKDINTISLNKKTRVAEQDKDDSDRLARLNKRQKALGKKPFADLDAVPKDYEAPDVYLDEAVAITADFSNQKQS
;
A
#
# COMPACT_ATOMS: atom_id res chain seq x y z
N MET A 1 38.68 -67.42 -60.24
CA MET A 1 37.79 -66.31 -60.70
C MET A 1 37.48 -65.45 -59.45
N ASN A 2 38.23 -64.32 -59.34
CA ASN A 2 38.18 -63.48 -58.16
C ASN A 2 37.35 -62.25 -58.46
N CYS A 3 36.32 -61.97 -57.62
CA CYS A 3 35.57 -60.76 -57.66
C CYS A 3 35.74 -60.06 -56.31
N ARG A 4 36.51 -58.93 -56.34
CA ARG A 4 36.75 -58.06 -55.16
C ARG A 4 35.61 -57.01 -55.06
N PHE A 5 34.84 -57.07 -54.00
CA PHE A 5 33.94 -55.95 -53.62
C PHE A 5 34.68 -54.88 -52.79
N ARG A 6 34.66 -53.68 -53.30
CA ARG A 6 35.13 -52.46 -52.53
C ARG A 6 33.96 -51.91 -51.71
N PHE A 7 34.10 -51.85 -50.40
CA PHE A 7 33.21 -51.13 -49.55
C PHE A 7 33.62 -49.64 -49.49
N SER A 8 32.74 -48.76 -49.94
CA SER A 8 32.84 -47.34 -49.74
C SER A 8 32.13 -46.96 -48.44
N LEU A 9 32.87 -46.45 -47.45
CA LEU A 9 32.32 -45.82 -46.24
C LEU A 9 31.79 -44.43 -46.64
N ILE A 10 30.44 -44.26 -46.57
CA ILE A 10 29.82 -42.96 -46.56
C ILE A 10 29.65 -42.57 -45.08
N ALA A 11 30.49 -41.61 -44.66
CA ALA A 11 30.31 -40.97 -43.35
C ALA A 11 29.10 -40.00 -43.40
N ALA A 12 27.95 -40.41 -42.86
CA ALA A 12 26.83 -39.54 -42.67
C ALA A 12 27.08 -38.68 -41.42
N GLY A 13 27.47 -37.42 -41.65
CA GLY A 13 27.52 -36.39 -40.61
C GLY A 13 26.09 -36.08 -40.14
N MET A 14 25.66 -36.56 -38.98
CA MET A 14 24.49 -36.02 -38.28
C MET A 14 24.82 -34.61 -37.78
N MET A 15 24.36 -33.58 -38.51
CA MET A 15 24.15 -32.27 -37.94
C MET A 15 23.03 -32.39 -36.91
N LEU A 16 23.36 -32.34 -35.63
CA LEU A 16 22.40 -31.98 -34.57
C LEU A 16 21.99 -30.54 -34.80
N ALA A 17 20.88 -30.34 -35.52
CA ALA A 17 20.13 -29.10 -35.43
C ALA A 17 19.54 -29.04 -34.01
N ALA A 18 20.19 -28.30 -33.11
CA ALA A 18 19.56 -27.89 -31.89
C ALA A 18 18.34 -27.04 -32.30
N SER A 19 17.16 -27.64 -32.21
CA SER A 19 15.89 -26.92 -32.33
C SER A 19 15.86 -25.94 -31.19
N VAL A 20 16.13 -24.66 -31.48
CA VAL A 20 15.77 -23.56 -30.62
C VAL A 20 14.25 -23.65 -30.48
N GLN A 21 13.79 -24.24 -29.38
CA GLN A 21 12.39 -24.15 -29.03
C GLN A 21 12.09 -22.66 -28.82
N ALA A 22 11.33 -22.09 -29.76
CA ALA A 22 10.76 -20.78 -29.60
C ALA A 22 10.02 -20.77 -28.23
N SER A 23 10.21 -19.70 -27.46
CA SER A 23 9.49 -19.51 -26.22
C SER A 23 8.02 -19.24 -26.56
N GLU A 24 7.25 -20.29 -26.78
CA GLU A 24 5.82 -20.18 -27.07
C GLU A 24 5.07 -19.66 -25.83
N ALA A 25 4.20 -18.69 -26.08
CA ALA A 25 3.24 -18.25 -25.08
C ALA A 25 2.36 -19.44 -24.67
N LYS A 26 2.24 -19.69 -23.38
CA LYS A 26 1.37 -20.76 -22.83
C LYS A 26 -0.12 -20.51 -23.12
N TYR A 27 -0.49 -19.27 -23.45
CA TYR A 27 -1.86 -18.81 -23.65
C TYR A 27 -2.03 -18.22 -25.05
N ALA A 28 -3.22 -18.42 -25.64
CA ALA A 28 -3.65 -17.80 -26.87
C ALA A 28 -4.47 -16.54 -26.62
N SER A 29 -4.65 -15.70 -27.66
CA SER A 29 -5.52 -14.51 -27.56
C SER A 29 -6.97 -14.88 -27.22
N SER A 30 -7.44 -16.06 -27.63
CA SER A 30 -8.77 -16.59 -27.29
C SER A 30 -8.97 -16.89 -25.80
N ASP A 31 -7.88 -17.03 -25.02
CA ASP A 31 -7.94 -17.29 -23.59
C ASP A 31 -8.19 -15.99 -22.79
N VAL A 32 -7.98 -14.84 -23.42
CA VAL A 32 -8.26 -13.52 -22.81
C VAL A 32 -9.77 -13.27 -22.87
N PRO A 33 -10.44 -13.07 -21.72
CA PRO A 33 -11.89 -12.93 -21.71
C PRO A 33 -12.32 -11.62 -22.38
N HIS A 34 -13.45 -11.67 -23.08
CA HIS A 34 -14.19 -10.47 -23.46
C HIS A 34 -15.18 -10.15 -22.34
N LEU A 35 -14.95 -9.05 -21.62
CA LEU A 35 -15.71 -8.69 -20.44
C LEU A 35 -16.88 -7.77 -20.82
N ALA A 36 -18.01 -7.94 -20.14
CA ALA A 36 -19.20 -7.13 -20.30
C ALA A 36 -19.78 -6.74 -18.93
N PRO A 37 -20.56 -5.63 -18.86
CA PRO A 37 -21.23 -5.25 -17.63
C PRO A 37 -22.17 -6.36 -17.13
N GLU A 38 -22.15 -6.60 -15.83
CA GLU A 38 -23.14 -7.47 -15.17
C GLU A 38 -24.40 -6.66 -14.80
N LYS A 39 -25.52 -7.33 -14.56
CA LYS A 39 -26.84 -6.66 -14.33
C LYS A 39 -26.82 -5.64 -13.18
N GLN A 40 -26.09 -5.94 -12.10
CA GLN A 40 -26.00 -5.06 -10.96
C GLN A 40 -25.17 -3.80 -11.22
N HIS A 41 -24.25 -3.80 -12.18
CA HIS A 41 -23.38 -2.65 -12.48
C HIS A 41 -24.17 -1.41 -12.92
N ALA A 42 -25.25 -1.58 -13.69
CA ALA A 42 -26.09 -0.46 -14.09
C ALA A 42 -26.72 0.25 -12.89
N THR A 43 -27.29 -0.52 -11.95
CA THR A 43 -27.87 0.02 -10.73
C THR A 43 -26.80 0.59 -9.79
N ALA A 44 -25.64 -0.07 -9.67
CA ALA A 44 -24.56 0.45 -8.86
C ALA A 44 -24.05 1.80 -9.40
N SER A 45 -23.82 1.92 -10.72
CA SER A 45 -23.37 3.17 -11.36
C SER A 45 -24.34 4.33 -11.09
N THR A 46 -25.64 4.13 -11.33
CA THR A 46 -26.66 5.18 -11.07
C THR A 46 -26.72 5.58 -9.61
N ARG A 47 -26.56 4.63 -8.68
CA ARG A 47 -26.55 4.92 -7.24
C ARG A 47 -25.28 5.64 -6.79
N VAL A 48 -24.13 5.29 -7.35
CA VAL A 48 -22.88 6.01 -7.11
C VAL A 48 -23.01 7.45 -7.56
N ALA A 49 -23.38 7.69 -8.83
CA ALA A 49 -23.55 9.03 -9.39
C ALA A 49 -24.57 9.87 -8.59
N SER A 50 -25.74 9.31 -8.31
CA SER A 50 -26.79 9.97 -7.52
C SER A 50 -26.32 10.28 -6.08
N ARG A 51 -25.58 9.38 -5.46
CA ARG A 51 -25.08 9.56 -4.09
C ARG A 51 -24.09 10.71 -4.03
N TYR A 52 -23.11 10.75 -4.94
CA TYR A 52 -22.11 11.80 -4.96
C TYR A 52 -22.74 13.16 -5.28
N MET A 53 -23.55 13.28 -6.31
CA MET A 53 -24.22 14.55 -6.66
C MET A 53 -25.09 15.11 -5.53
N ARG A 54 -25.71 14.25 -4.70
CA ARG A 54 -26.63 14.72 -3.63
C ARG A 54 -25.97 14.93 -2.28
N SER A 55 -24.91 14.19 -1.98
CA SER A 55 -24.44 14.04 -0.59
C SER A 55 -22.95 14.32 -0.41
N HIS A 56 -22.21 14.55 -1.50
CA HIS A 56 -20.80 14.89 -1.41
C HIS A 56 -20.62 16.31 -0.88
N TYR A 57 -19.54 16.55 -0.13
CA TYR A 57 -19.21 17.87 0.41
C TYR A 57 -19.00 18.92 -0.68
N LYS A 58 -18.25 18.56 -1.74
CA LYS A 58 -18.05 19.39 -2.94
C LYS A 58 -19.27 19.22 -3.86
N HIS A 59 -19.94 20.32 -4.15
CA HIS A 59 -20.98 20.33 -5.20
C HIS A 59 -20.31 20.37 -6.57
N PHE A 60 -20.73 19.51 -7.47
CA PHE A 60 -20.22 19.42 -8.84
C PHE A 60 -21.38 19.10 -9.80
N THR A 61 -21.18 19.45 -11.07
CA THR A 61 -22.11 19.07 -12.15
C THR A 61 -21.50 17.94 -12.95
N LEU A 62 -22.30 16.91 -13.18
CA LEU A 62 -21.90 15.81 -14.04
C LEU A 62 -22.31 16.17 -15.48
N ASP A 63 -21.37 16.76 -16.25
CA ASP A 63 -21.53 17.30 -17.60
C ASP A 63 -20.39 16.83 -18.52
N ASP A 64 -20.37 17.28 -19.78
CA ASP A 64 -19.36 16.93 -20.78
C ASP A 64 -17.93 17.26 -20.32
N GLN A 65 -17.73 18.38 -19.61
CA GLN A 65 -16.42 18.75 -19.08
C GLN A 65 -15.96 17.74 -18.05
N PHE A 66 -16.83 17.40 -17.10
CA PHE A 66 -16.55 16.39 -16.08
C PHE A 66 -16.36 15.00 -16.72
N SER A 67 -17.17 14.67 -17.74
CA SER A 67 -17.01 13.45 -18.55
C SER A 67 -15.59 13.35 -19.14
N GLY A 68 -15.09 14.45 -19.70
CA GLY A 68 -13.73 14.52 -20.24
C GLY A 68 -12.63 14.27 -19.20
N GLN A 69 -12.81 14.75 -17.97
CA GLN A 69 -11.88 14.53 -16.87
C GLN A 69 -11.90 13.05 -16.43
N VAL A 70 -13.08 12.46 -16.24
CA VAL A 70 -13.24 11.02 -15.93
C VAL A 70 -12.61 10.15 -17.02
N PHE A 71 -12.81 10.51 -18.30
CA PHE A 71 -12.20 9.80 -19.41
C PHE A 71 -10.67 9.81 -19.33
N ASN A 72 -10.07 10.98 -19.16
CA ASN A 72 -8.60 11.10 -19.08
C ASN A 72 -8.06 10.29 -17.92
N ARG A 73 -8.65 10.42 -16.74
CA ARG A 73 -8.25 9.64 -15.54
C ARG A 73 -8.42 8.14 -15.74
N TYR A 74 -9.49 7.70 -16.42
CA TYR A 74 -9.68 6.27 -16.67
C TYR A 74 -8.61 5.71 -17.61
N ILE A 75 -8.24 6.44 -18.68
CA ILE A 75 -7.15 6.04 -19.59
C ILE A 75 -5.82 6.01 -18.84
N GLU A 76 -5.55 7.02 -18.03
CA GLU A 76 -4.33 7.09 -17.19
C GLU A 76 -4.26 5.92 -16.20
N MET A 77 -5.34 5.61 -15.49
CA MET A 77 -5.39 4.44 -14.58
C MET A 77 -5.19 3.12 -15.32
N LEU A 78 -5.57 3.03 -16.58
CA LEU A 78 -5.38 1.84 -17.41
C LEU A 78 -3.95 1.69 -17.92
N ASP A 79 -3.27 2.77 -18.23
CA ASP A 79 -1.89 2.76 -18.75
C ASP A 79 -1.10 4.00 -18.30
N TYR A 80 -0.93 4.14 -16.98
CA TYR A 80 -0.22 5.25 -16.34
C TYR A 80 1.15 5.52 -16.98
N ASN A 81 1.90 4.46 -17.25
CA ASN A 81 3.25 4.55 -17.80
C ASN A 81 3.30 4.57 -19.33
N LYS A 82 2.17 4.75 -20.01
CA LYS A 82 2.05 4.89 -21.47
C LYS A 82 2.87 3.85 -22.25
N SER A 83 2.72 2.59 -21.84
CA SER A 83 3.54 1.47 -22.33
C SER A 83 2.75 0.36 -23.04
N PHE A 84 1.42 0.43 -23.04
CA PHE A 84 0.53 -0.54 -23.68
C PHE A 84 -0.25 0.04 -24.84
N LEU A 85 -0.69 1.30 -24.75
CA LEU A 85 -1.48 2.01 -25.76
C LEU A 85 -0.58 2.91 -26.60
N ASN A 86 -1.03 3.17 -27.84
CA ASN A 86 -0.47 4.20 -28.69
C ASN A 86 -1.50 5.33 -28.96
N VAL A 87 -1.07 6.41 -29.62
CA VAL A 87 -1.92 7.56 -29.96
C VAL A 87 -3.21 7.13 -30.65
N THR A 88 -3.12 6.22 -31.63
CA THR A 88 -4.30 5.76 -32.39
C THR A 88 -5.33 5.05 -31.52
N ASP A 89 -4.89 4.26 -30.54
CA ASP A 89 -5.79 3.61 -29.58
C ASP A 89 -6.55 4.66 -28.74
N VAL A 90 -5.83 5.66 -28.22
CA VAL A 90 -6.41 6.73 -27.39
C VAL A 90 -7.36 7.60 -28.20
N GLU A 91 -7.02 7.95 -29.44
CA GLU A 91 -7.90 8.70 -30.35
C GLU A 91 -9.19 7.95 -30.66
N GLN A 92 -9.13 6.62 -30.87
CA GLN A 92 -10.32 5.79 -31.07
C GLN A 92 -11.26 5.80 -29.85
N PHE A 93 -10.73 5.94 -28.66
CA PHE A 93 -11.52 6.06 -27.43
C PHE A 93 -12.15 7.45 -27.28
N GLY A 94 -11.62 8.46 -27.95
CA GLY A 94 -12.08 9.85 -27.87
C GLY A 94 -13.57 10.06 -28.16
N LYS A 95 -14.20 9.14 -28.93
CA LYS A 95 -15.65 9.16 -29.20
C LYS A 95 -16.51 9.10 -27.92
N TRP A 96 -16.00 8.54 -26.82
CA TRP A 96 -16.72 8.45 -25.54
C TRP A 96 -16.42 9.60 -24.57
N LYS A 97 -15.44 10.45 -24.89
CA LYS A 97 -14.92 11.48 -23.98
C LYS A 97 -16.02 12.38 -23.38
N ASN A 98 -17.03 12.73 -24.16
CA ASN A 98 -18.13 13.59 -23.73
C ASN A 98 -19.45 12.83 -23.53
N GLN A 99 -19.40 11.53 -23.21
CA GLN A 99 -20.59 10.69 -23.05
C GLN A 99 -20.62 9.95 -21.71
N LEU A 100 -19.51 9.96 -20.94
CA LEU A 100 -19.42 9.17 -19.74
C LEU A 100 -20.33 9.71 -18.62
N ASP A 101 -20.62 11.01 -18.59
CA ASP A 101 -21.55 11.61 -17.64
C ASP A 101 -22.99 11.10 -17.84
N ASP A 102 -23.48 11.03 -19.08
CA ASP A 102 -24.79 10.49 -19.40
C ASP A 102 -24.85 8.98 -19.20
N GLN A 103 -23.77 8.29 -19.49
CA GLN A 103 -23.65 6.86 -19.23
C GLN A 103 -23.67 6.55 -17.73
N LEU A 104 -22.97 7.31 -16.90
CA LEU A 104 -23.01 7.19 -15.44
C LEU A 104 -24.41 7.43 -14.88
N LYS A 105 -25.12 8.47 -15.38
CA LYS A 105 -26.50 8.80 -14.97
C LYS A 105 -27.51 7.72 -15.37
N SER A 106 -27.35 7.15 -16.57
CA SER A 106 -28.24 6.09 -17.07
C SER A 106 -27.90 4.69 -16.61
N GLY A 107 -26.70 4.47 -16.04
CA GLY A 107 -26.19 3.16 -15.69
C GLY A 107 -25.60 2.35 -16.85
N ASN A 108 -25.44 2.98 -18.02
CA ASN A 108 -24.73 2.36 -19.13
C ASN A 108 -23.21 2.45 -18.91
N THR A 109 -22.55 1.32 -18.71
CA THR A 109 -21.10 1.27 -18.50
C THR A 109 -20.34 0.64 -19.67
N SER A 110 -21.00 0.46 -20.82
CA SER A 110 -20.44 -0.26 -21.99
C SER A 110 -19.15 0.37 -22.52
N ALA A 111 -19.05 1.71 -22.58
CA ALA A 111 -17.84 2.39 -23.04
C ALA A 111 -16.61 2.03 -22.22
N ALA A 112 -16.76 1.94 -20.88
CA ALA A 112 -15.65 1.55 -20.00
C ALA A 112 -15.19 0.12 -20.30
N PHE A 113 -16.10 -0.80 -20.55
CA PHE A 113 -15.77 -2.18 -20.89
C PHE A 113 -15.14 -2.30 -22.28
N ASP A 114 -15.62 -1.54 -23.27
CA ASP A 114 -15.02 -1.52 -24.61
C ASP A 114 -13.57 -1.02 -24.57
N ILE A 115 -13.32 0.07 -23.86
CA ILE A 115 -11.96 0.59 -23.63
C ILE A 115 -11.10 -0.47 -22.94
N PHE A 116 -11.60 -1.05 -21.84
CA PHE A 116 -10.85 -2.03 -21.07
C PHE A 116 -10.50 -3.27 -21.88
N ASN A 117 -11.44 -3.82 -22.63
CA ASN A 117 -11.22 -4.99 -23.50
C ASN A 117 -10.10 -4.73 -24.51
N LYS A 118 -10.06 -3.53 -25.10
CA LYS A 118 -8.96 -3.13 -25.99
C LYS A 118 -7.63 -3.06 -25.28
N VAL A 119 -7.60 -2.48 -24.07
CA VAL A 119 -6.38 -2.42 -23.24
C VAL A 119 -5.91 -3.83 -22.85
N LEU A 120 -6.85 -4.71 -22.49
CA LEU A 120 -6.56 -6.10 -22.13
C LEU A 120 -5.90 -6.84 -23.31
N GLN A 121 -6.41 -6.65 -24.53
CA GLN A 121 -5.82 -7.18 -25.75
C GLN A 121 -4.41 -6.61 -25.98
N ARG A 122 -4.24 -5.27 -25.86
CA ARG A 122 -2.93 -4.63 -26.01
C ARG A 122 -1.90 -5.13 -24.99
N ARG A 123 -2.29 -5.34 -23.75
CA ARG A 123 -1.44 -5.96 -22.73
C ARG A 123 -1.01 -7.36 -23.12
N PHE A 124 -1.94 -8.16 -23.62
CA PHE A 124 -1.63 -9.51 -24.11
C PHE A 124 -0.60 -9.47 -25.25
N GLU A 125 -0.81 -8.61 -26.27
CA GLU A 125 0.11 -8.43 -27.40
C GLU A 125 1.52 -8.03 -26.93
N ARG A 126 1.61 -7.12 -25.95
CA ARG A 126 2.91 -6.67 -25.41
C ARG A 126 3.64 -7.77 -24.65
N TYR A 127 2.95 -8.57 -23.84
CA TYR A 127 3.59 -9.72 -23.19
C TYR A 127 4.00 -10.81 -24.18
N GLN A 128 3.23 -11.03 -25.23
CA GLN A 128 3.66 -11.94 -26.31
C GLN A 128 4.90 -11.41 -27.01
N PHE A 129 4.94 -10.12 -27.33
CA PHE A 129 6.13 -9.50 -27.89
C PHE A 129 7.35 -9.67 -26.95
N ALA A 130 7.17 -9.47 -25.64
CA ALA A 130 8.25 -9.67 -24.68
C ALA A 130 8.78 -11.11 -24.68
N LEU A 131 7.91 -12.12 -24.82
CA LEU A 131 8.32 -13.52 -24.96
C LEU A 131 9.17 -13.75 -26.21
N THR A 132 8.85 -13.10 -27.35
CA THR A 132 9.66 -13.23 -28.57
C THR A 132 11.06 -12.67 -28.41
N GLN A 133 11.25 -11.62 -27.59
CA GLN A 133 12.57 -11.03 -27.34
C GLN A 133 13.49 -11.98 -26.56
N LEU A 134 12.96 -12.99 -25.90
CA LEU A 134 13.74 -13.98 -25.15
C LEU A 134 14.25 -15.15 -25.98
N ASN A 135 13.95 -15.20 -27.28
CA ASN A 135 14.41 -16.29 -28.16
C ASN A 135 15.94 -16.22 -28.44
N THR A 136 16.54 -15.07 -28.24
CA THR A 136 17.98 -14.86 -28.43
C THR A 136 18.60 -14.26 -27.17
N GLU A 137 19.88 -14.59 -26.91
CA GLU A 137 20.58 -14.01 -25.77
C GLU A 137 20.75 -12.49 -25.94
N ILE A 138 20.31 -11.74 -24.93
CA ILE A 138 20.37 -10.28 -24.91
C ILE A 138 21.78 -9.82 -24.53
N LYS A 139 22.35 -8.90 -25.34
CA LYS A 139 23.62 -8.25 -25.06
C LYS A 139 23.42 -6.96 -24.26
N PHE A 140 24.41 -6.61 -23.41
CA PHE A 140 24.35 -5.47 -22.48
C PHE A 140 25.58 -4.55 -22.62
N ASP A 141 26.16 -4.48 -23.78
CA ASP A 141 27.37 -3.69 -24.11
C ASP A 141 27.06 -2.41 -24.86
N ASP A 142 25.81 -2.19 -25.29
CA ASP A 142 25.39 -0.99 -25.99
C ASP A 142 25.20 0.21 -25.03
N LYS A 143 25.22 1.42 -25.59
CA LYS A 143 24.79 2.65 -24.91
C LYS A 143 23.28 2.81 -25.08
N ASP A 144 22.53 2.04 -24.33
CA ASP A 144 21.09 1.99 -24.37
C ASP A 144 20.54 2.30 -22.96
N ASP A 145 19.48 3.08 -22.87
CA ASP A 145 18.90 3.52 -21.62
C ASP A 145 17.42 3.13 -21.55
N PHE A 146 16.90 2.94 -20.34
CA PHE A 146 15.50 2.66 -20.08
C PHE A 146 14.88 3.80 -19.28
N VAL A 147 13.76 4.33 -19.77
CA VAL A 147 12.97 5.33 -19.05
C VAL A 147 12.06 4.61 -18.06
N ILE A 148 12.24 4.91 -16.77
CA ILE A 148 11.53 4.24 -15.65
C ILE A 148 10.11 4.75 -15.57
N ASP A 149 9.91 6.07 -15.52
CA ASP A 149 8.61 6.73 -15.48
C ASP A 149 8.34 7.46 -16.78
N ARG A 150 7.26 7.08 -17.44
CA ARG A 150 6.81 7.63 -18.70
C ARG A 150 5.50 8.41 -18.59
N SER A 151 5.00 8.62 -17.36
CA SER A 151 3.71 9.26 -17.10
C SER A 151 3.58 10.64 -17.74
N GLU A 152 4.67 11.42 -17.72
CA GLU A 152 4.72 12.78 -18.28
C GLU A 152 5.12 12.82 -19.77
N LEU A 153 5.47 11.67 -20.36
CA LEU A 153 5.82 11.62 -21.77
C LEU A 153 4.57 11.55 -22.67
N GLU A 154 4.76 11.88 -23.96
CA GLU A 154 3.71 11.68 -24.96
C GLU A 154 3.42 10.18 -25.17
N TRP A 155 2.20 9.87 -25.61
CA TRP A 155 1.83 8.52 -26.03
C TRP A 155 2.71 8.06 -27.17
N PRO A 156 3.15 6.79 -27.22
CA PRO A 156 3.83 6.22 -28.37
C PRO A 156 3.01 6.41 -29.64
N LYS A 157 3.66 6.86 -30.72
CA LYS A 157 2.96 7.18 -31.98
C LYS A 157 2.36 5.95 -32.65
N ASN A 158 3.00 4.80 -32.51
CA ASN A 158 2.65 3.56 -33.18
C ASN A 158 3.25 2.33 -32.48
N ASP A 159 2.92 1.16 -33.02
CA ASP A 159 3.43 -0.11 -32.49
C ASP A 159 4.97 -0.28 -32.62
N THR A 160 5.64 0.44 -33.53
CA THR A 160 7.09 0.39 -33.62
C THR A 160 7.74 1.06 -32.41
N GLU A 161 7.25 2.22 -31.99
CA GLU A 161 7.70 2.88 -30.75
C GLU A 161 7.37 2.04 -29.51
N LEU A 162 6.19 1.44 -29.46
CA LEU A 162 5.82 0.50 -28.38
C LEU A 162 6.74 -0.71 -28.33
N ASN A 163 7.10 -1.28 -29.49
CA ASN A 163 8.03 -2.41 -29.57
C ASN A 163 9.40 -2.02 -29.02
N GLU A 164 9.88 -0.80 -29.28
CA GLU A 164 11.17 -0.33 -28.77
C GLU A 164 11.12 -0.16 -27.24
N ILE A 165 10.06 0.43 -26.70
CA ILE A 165 9.84 0.54 -25.24
C ILE A 165 9.86 -0.86 -24.58
N TRP A 166 9.19 -1.83 -25.18
CA TRP A 166 9.16 -3.20 -24.65
C TRP A 166 10.47 -3.97 -24.85
N ARG A 167 11.20 -3.71 -25.92
CA ARG A 167 12.58 -4.24 -26.09
C ARG A 167 13.48 -3.75 -24.95
N GLN A 168 13.46 -2.45 -24.67
CA GLN A 168 14.23 -1.86 -23.56
C GLN A 168 13.79 -2.42 -22.21
N ARG A 169 12.48 -2.60 -21.98
CA ARG A 169 11.95 -3.20 -20.76
C ARG A 169 12.43 -4.63 -20.55
N VAL A 170 12.35 -5.47 -21.58
CA VAL A 170 12.84 -6.85 -21.49
C VAL A 170 14.35 -6.89 -21.24
N LYS A 171 15.11 -6.00 -21.88
CA LYS A 171 16.55 -5.84 -21.65
C LYS A 171 16.84 -5.42 -20.21
N TYR A 172 16.08 -4.47 -19.66
CA TYR A 172 16.17 -4.04 -18.26
C TYR A 172 15.88 -5.20 -17.30
N ASP A 173 14.77 -5.93 -17.50
CA ASP A 173 14.42 -7.09 -16.68
C ASP A 173 15.51 -8.18 -16.72
N ALA A 174 16.08 -8.42 -17.90
CA ALA A 174 17.17 -9.39 -18.09
C ALA A 174 18.48 -8.93 -17.44
N LEU A 175 18.83 -7.64 -17.57
CA LEU A 175 20.02 -7.06 -16.96
C LEU A 175 19.98 -7.16 -15.44
N ASN A 176 18.85 -6.86 -14.80
CA ASN A 176 18.71 -6.99 -13.35
C ASN A 176 18.95 -8.42 -12.85
N LEU A 177 18.47 -9.43 -13.60
CA LEU A 177 18.76 -10.83 -13.29
C LEU A 177 20.23 -11.20 -13.55
N LYS A 178 20.86 -10.58 -14.55
CA LYS A 178 22.31 -10.76 -14.85
C LYS A 178 23.19 -10.17 -13.74
N LEU A 179 22.84 -9.00 -13.23
CA LEU A 179 23.49 -8.35 -12.09
C LEU A 179 23.33 -9.16 -10.81
N ALA A 180 22.18 -9.83 -10.62
CA ALA A 180 21.95 -10.80 -9.54
C ALA A 180 22.69 -12.16 -9.78
N GLY A 181 23.66 -12.23 -10.69
CA GLY A 181 24.54 -13.39 -10.90
C GLY A 181 23.96 -14.50 -11.78
N LYS A 182 22.72 -14.38 -12.31
CA LYS A 182 22.12 -15.43 -13.13
C LYS A 182 22.75 -15.54 -14.52
N LYS A 183 22.82 -16.77 -15.03
CA LYS A 183 23.24 -17.07 -16.41
C LYS A 183 22.05 -16.98 -17.36
N TRP A 184 22.31 -16.78 -18.66
CA TRP A 184 21.25 -16.59 -19.66
C TRP A 184 20.15 -17.66 -19.63
N PRO A 185 20.41 -18.98 -19.56
CA PRO A 185 19.32 -19.98 -19.51
C PRO A 185 18.38 -19.80 -18.29
N GLU A 186 18.92 -19.36 -17.16
CA GLU A 186 18.14 -19.11 -15.94
C GLU A 186 17.34 -17.79 -16.05
N ILE A 187 17.95 -16.76 -16.68
CA ILE A 187 17.30 -15.49 -16.99
C ILE A 187 16.10 -15.74 -17.89
N GLN A 188 16.34 -16.42 -19.02
CA GLN A 188 15.32 -16.78 -20.00
C GLN A 188 14.15 -17.54 -19.34
N LYS A 189 14.43 -18.61 -18.61
CA LYS A 189 13.42 -19.39 -17.89
C LYS A 189 12.63 -18.53 -16.89
N THR A 190 13.30 -17.66 -16.16
CA THR A 190 12.66 -16.78 -15.17
C THR A 190 11.74 -15.77 -15.83
N LEU A 191 12.17 -15.13 -16.92
CA LEU A 191 11.38 -14.14 -17.63
C LEU A 191 10.21 -14.74 -18.39
N ILE A 192 10.41 -15.91 -19.02
CA ILE A 192 9.30 -16.68 -19.63
C ILE A 192 8.23 -16.99 -18.59
N LYS A 193 8.62 -17.48 -17.40
CA LYS A 193 7.66 -17.72 -16.31
C LYS A 193 6.96 -16.41 -15.89
N ARG A 194 7.70 -15.31 -15.76
CA ARG A 194 7.17 -14.01 -15.34
C ARG A 194 6.13 -13.47 -16.34
N TYR A 195 6.44 -13.47 -17.63
CA TYR A 195 5.52 -12.96 -18.65
C TYR A 195 4.31 -13.88 -18.87
N ASN A 196 4.48 -15.20 -18.82
CA ASN A 196 3.35 -16.14 -18.85
C ASN A 196 2.44 -15.98 -17.62
N ASN A 197 2.99 -15.71 -16.44
CA ASN A 197 2.18 -15.39 -15.25
C ASN A 197 1.46 -14.04 -15.39
N ALA A 198 2.04 -13.07 -16.09
CA ALA A 198 1.37 -11.82 -16.41
C ALA A 198 0.18 -12.05 -17.34
N ILE A 199 0.36 -12.85 -18.41
CA ILE A 199 -0.73 -13.27 -19.31
C ILE A 199 -1.81 -14.04 -18.54
N LYS A 200 -1.42 -15.00 -17.68
CA LYS A 200 -2.38 -15.72 -16.84
C LYS A 200 -3.28 -14.78 -16.04
N ARG A 201 -2.73 -13.72 -15.46
CA ARG A 201 -3.54 -12.72 -14.75
C ARG A 201 -4.55 -12.00 -15.66
N LEU A 202 -4.21 -11.76 -16.93
CA LEU A 202 -5.18 -11.19 -17.88
C LEU A 202 -6.36 -12.16 -18.12
N THR A 203 -6.09 -13.47 -18.23
CA THR A 203 -7.15 -14.46 -18.44
C THR A 203 -8.08 -14.63 -17.23
N GLN A 204 -7.67 -14.14 -16.06
CA GLN A 204 -8.41 -14.23 -14.81
C GLN A 204 -9.10 -12.91 -14.42
N THR A 205 -9.17 -11.93 -15.31
CA THR A 205 -9.84 -10.66 -15.04
C THR A 205 -11.36 -10.83 -15.03
N HIS A 206 -12.06 -10.22 -14.09
CA HIS A 206 -13.51 -10.28 -13.95
C HIS A 206 -14.17 -8.95 -14.27
N SER A 207 -15.46 -8.97 -14.62
CA SER A 207 -16.24 -7.75 -14.92
C SER A 207 -16.29 -6.77 -13.75
N GLU A 208 -16.27 -7.26 -12.49
CA GLU A 208 -16.19 -6.41 -11.30
C GLU A 208 -14.87 -5.64 -11.21
N ASP A 209 -13.74 -6.19 -11.68
CA ASP A 209 -12.45 -5.50 -11.70
C ASP A 209 -12.51 -4.27 -12.63
N VAL A 210 -13.16 -4.42 -13.80
CA VAL A 210 -13.39 -3.31 -14.76
C VAL A 210 -14.30 -2.26 -14.18
N PHE A 211 -15.43 -2.70 -13.62
CA PHE A 211 -16.43 -1.81 -13.03
C PHE A 211 -15.83 -1.00 -11.89
N GLN A 212 -15.10 -1.65 -10.97
CA GLN A 212 -14.43 -0.96 -9.86
C GLN A 212 -13.42 0.07 -10.35
N LEU A 213 -12.61 -0.26 -11.36
CA LEU A 213 -11.61 0.66 -11.90
C LEU A 213 -12.29 1.90 -12.51
N TYR A 214 -13.35 1.71 -13.30
CA TYR A 214 -14.11 2.80 -13.91
C TYR A 214 -14.83 3.66 -12.86
N MET A 215 -15.48 3.03 -11.88
CA MET A 215 -16.13 3.79 -10.79
C MET A 215 -15.11 4.57 -9.95
N ASN A 216 -13.89 4.05 -9.80
CA ASN A 216 -12.84 4.78 -9.11
C ASN A 216 -12.23 5.90 -9.95
N ALA A 217 -12.18 5.80 -11.28
CA ALA A 217 -11.84 6.94 -12.13
C ALA A 217 -12.86 8.08 -11.95
N PHE A 218 -14.15 7.76 -11.92
CA PHE A 218 -15.20 8.73 -11.61
C PHE A 218 -15.08 9.30 -10.18
N SER A 219 -14.92 8.43 -9.19
CA SER A 219 -14.88 8.83 -7.79
C SER A 219 -13.70 9.75 -7.48
N ARG A 220 -12.52 9.40 -7.97
CA ARG A 220 -11.27 10.15 -7.79
C ARG A 220 -11.29 11.50 -8.48
N GLU A 221 -12.12 11.68 -9.51
CA GLU A 221 -12.32 12.98 -10.15
C GLU A 221 -13.16 13.93 -9.31
N VAL A 222 -13.98 13.42 -8.39
CA VAL A 222 -14.72 14.25 -7.44
C VAL A 222 -13.82 14.81 -6.35
N ASP A 223 -13.06 13.93 -5.66
CA ASP A 223 -11.98 14.26 -4.74
C ASP A 223 -11.04 13.05 -4.51
N PRO A 224 -9.84 13.26 -3.93
CA PRO A 224 -8.83 12.19 -3.77
C PRO A 224 -9.25 11.07 -2.82
N HIS A 225 -10.26 11.29 -1.97
CA HIS A 225 -10.69 10.36 -0.91
C HIS A 225 -12.04 9.73 -1.17
N THR A 226 -12.65 10.04 -2.32
CA THR A 226 -13.90 9.43 -2.75
C THR A 226 -13.61 8.19 -3.56
N SER A 227 -14.29 7.07 -3.24
CA SER A 227 -14.05 5.77 -3.89
C SER A 227 -15.29 4.90 -3.92
N TYR A 228 -15.35 4.05 -4.94
CA TYR A 228 -16.20 2.87 -4.96
C TYR A 228 -15.41 1.66 -4.44
N LEU A 229 -16.01 0.90 -3.54
CA LEU A 229 -15.48 -0.35 -3.03
C LEU A 229 -16.35 -1.49 -3.53
N SER A 230 -15.77 -2.41 -4.30
CA SER A 230 -16.45 -3.67 -4.63
C SER A 230 -16.88 -4.39 -3.35
N PRO A 231 -17.83 -5.33 -3.39
CA PRO A 231 -18.25 -6.07 -2.21
C PRO A 231 -17.08 -6.63 -1.40
N ARG A 232 -16.09 -7.21 -2.08
CA ARG A 232 -14.87 -7.75 -1.48
C ARG A 232 -14.03 -6.68 -0.77
N ASN A 233 -13.81 -5.55 -1.43
CA ASN A 233 -13.00 -4.47 -0.86
C ASN A 233 -13.72 -3.78 0.31
N ALA A 234 -15.06 -3.74 0.29
CA ALA A 234 -15.86 -3.25 1.41
C ALA A 234 -15.74 -4.16 2.64
N GLU A 235 -15.74 -5.47 2.45
CA GLU A 235 -15.49 -6.44 3.53
C GLU A 235 -14.07 -6.30 4.11
N GLN A 236 -13.07 -6.13 3.25
CA GLN A 236 -11.69 -5.91 3.69
C GLN A 236 -11.56 -4.62 4.49
N PHE A 237 -12.12 -3.53 4.00
CA PHE A 237 -12.15 -2.25 4.71
C PHE A 237 -12.81 -2.38 6.09
N GLN A 238 -13.93 -3.09 6.17
CA GLN A 238 -14.61 -3.33 7.44
C GLN A 238 -13.77 -4.18 8.41
N ALA A 239 -13.04 -5.18 7.88
CA ALA A 239 -12.16 -6.01 8.68
C ALA A 239 -10.97 -5.21 9.25
N GLU A 240 -10.42 -4.29 8.48
CA GLU A 240 -9.34 -3.38 8.90
C GLU A 240 -9.84 -2.40 9.96
N MET A 241 -11.00 -1.79 9.76
CA MET A 241 -11.60 -0.86 10.72
C MET A 241 -11.98 -1.53 12.05
N ASN A 242 -12.42 -2.78 12.02
CA ASN A 242 -12.79 -3.54 13.22
C ASN A 242 -11.62 -4.35 13.81
N LEU A 243 -10.44 -4.28 13.23
CA LEU A 243 -9.27 -5.08 13.55
C LEU A 243 -9.62 -6.58 13.70
N SER A 244 -10.53 -7.06 12.88
CA SER A 244 -11.01 -8.44 12.94
C SER A 244 -11.56 -8.93 11.61
N LEU A 245 -11.41 -10.22 11.37
CA LEU A 245 -11.97 -10.90 10.21
C LEU A 245 -12.73 -12.16 10.64
N GLU A 246 -13.68 -12.61 9.83
CA GLU A 246 -14.37 -13.89 10.00
C GLU A 246 -13.82 -14.93 9.02
N GLY A 247 -13.32 -16.04 9.55
CA GLY A 247 -12.67 -17.07 8.74
C GLY A 247 -11.93 -18.10 9.56
N ILE A 248 -10.82 -18.61 9.02
CA ILE A 248 -10.03 -19.67 9.66
C ILE A 248 -8.76 -19.17 10.37
N GLY A 249 -8.31 -17.93 10.12
CA GLY A 249 -7.08 -17.39 10.71
C GLY A 249 -5.81 -17.96 10.06
N ALA A 250 -5.71 -17.87 8.74
CA ALA A 250 -4.53 -18.23 7.98
C ALA A 250 -4.12 -17.08 7.06
N VAL A 251 -2.82 -16.79 7.01
CA VAL A 251 -2.22 -15.91 6.01
C VAL A 251 -1.86 -16.75 4.79
N LEU A 252 -2.42 -16.39 3.65
CA LEU A 252 -2.29 -17.15 2.41
C LEU A 252 -1.45 -16.39 1.39
N GLN A 253 -0.72 -17.13 0.54
CA GLN A 253 0.04 -16.58 -0.58
C GLN A 253 -0.07 -17.51 -1.79
N VAL A 254 0.17 -16.96 -2.98
CA VAL A 254 0.31 -17.77 -4.19
C VAL A 254 1.76 -18.25 -4.30
N GLU A 255 1.93 -19.57 -4.48
CA GLU A 255 3.20 -20.19 -4.84
C GLU A 255 2.97 -21.08 -6.07
N ASP A 256 3.46 -20.64 -7.22
CA ASP A 256 3.16 -21.21 -8.52
C ASP A 256 1.65 -21.22 -8.82
N ASP A 257 1.02 -22.40 -8.92
CA ASP A 257 -0.41 -22.56 -9.14
C ASP A 257 -1.19 -22.89 -7.85
N TYR A 258 -0.53 -22.87 -6.69
CA TYR A 258 -1.12 -23.26 -5.41
C TYR A 258 -1.37 -22.07 -4.49
N THR A 259 -2.44 -22.14 -3.73
CA THR A 259 -2.66 -21.28 -2.54
C THR A 259 -1.96 -21.94 -1.35
N LYS A 260 -0.83 -21.37 -0.91
CA LYS A 260 0.00 -21.88 0.20
C LYS A 260 -0.32 -21.12 1.49
N ILE A 261 -0.36 -21.83 2.60
CA ILE A 261 -0.47 -21.26 3.93
C ILE A 261 0.92 -20.73 4.32
N ARG A 262 1.06 -19.39 4.42
CA ARG A 262 2.29 -18.73 4.85
C ARG A 262 2.49 -18.83 6.36
N SER A 263 1.43 -18.54 7.11
CA SER A 263 1.40 -18.59 8.57
C SER A 263 -0.02 -18.75 9.09
N LEU A 264 -0.15 -19.15 10.35
CA LEU A 264 -1.42 -19.23 11.05
C LEU A 264 -1.49 -18.15 12.13
N VAL A 265 -2.66 -17.51 12.25
CA VAL A 265 -2.91 -16.53 13.30
C VAL A 265 -3.04 -17.27 14.63
N ALA A 266 -2.25 -16.86 15.61
CA ALA A 266 -2.28 -17.45 16.95
C ALA A 266 -3.70 -17.36 17.56
N GLY A 267 -4.18 -18.46 18.15
CA GLY A 267 -5.54 -18.53 18.69
C GLY A 267 -6.67 -18.66 17.66
N GLY A 268 -6.36 -18.50 16.36
CA GLY A 268 -7.35 -18.68 15.30
C GLY A 268 -7.79 -20.15 15.10
N PRO A 269 -8.94 -20.40 14.44
CA PRO A 269 -9.49 -21.75 14.21
C PRO A 269 -8.50 -22.72 13.55
N ALA A 270 -7.78 -22.24 12.54
CA ALA A 270 -6.78 -23.04 11.83
C ALA A 270 -5.64 -23.49 12.76
N ALA A 271 -5.06 -22.57 13.53
CA ALA A 271 -4.00 -22.88 14.51
C ALA A 271 -4.52 -23.80 15.62
N SER A 272 -5.71 -23.53 16.16
CA SER A 272 -6.33 -24.31 17.23
C SER A 272 -6.70 -25.72 16.78
N SER A 273 -6.99 -25.93 15.50
CA SER A 273 -7.32 -27.25 14.97
C SER A 273 -6.15 -28.23 15.04
N LYS A 274 -4.91 -27.71 14.98
CA LYS A 274 -3.65 -28.50 14.86
C LYS A 274 -3.64 -29.48 13.68
N LYS A 275 -4.52 -29.27 12.69
CA LYS A 275 -4.69 -30.16 11.54
C LYS A 275 -4.06 -29.61 10.27
N ILE A 276 -3.68 -28.37 10.24
CA ILE A 276 -3.01 -27.68 9.12
C ILE A 276 -1.83 -26.89 9.63
N ALA A 277 -0.82 -26.67 8.82
CA ALA A 277 0.43 -26.03 9.18
C ALA A 277 0.84 -24.96 8.15
N ALA A 278 1.77 -24.09 8.52
CA ALA A 278 2.48 -23.26 7.56
C ALA A 278 3.27 -24.16 6.59
N GLY A 279 3.27 -23.82 5.30
CA GLY A 279 3.84 -24.63 4.22
C GLY A 279 2.81 -25.48 3.48
N ASP A 280 1.69 -25.83 4.10
CA ASP A 280 0.63 -26.61 3.47
C ASP A 280 -0.02 -25.85 2.30
N ARG A 281 -0.46 -26.58 1.28
CA ARG A 281 -1.14 -26.06 0.08
C ARG A 281 -2.62 -26.42 0.14
N ILE A 282 -3.48 -25.46 -0.14
CA ILE A 282 -4.91 -25.65 -0.26
C ILE A 282 -5.20 -25.98 -1.73
N ILE A 283 -5.68 -27.18 -2.02
CA ILE A 283 -5.98 -27.67 -3.36
C ILE A 283 -7.48 -27.74 -3.63
N GLY A 284 -8.31 -27.74 -2.58
CA GLY A 284 -9.76 -27.75 -2.73
C GLY A 284 -10.44 -27.02 -1.57
N VAL A 285 -11.57 -26.37 -1.86
CA VAL A 285 -12.40 -25.66 -0.87
C VAL A 285 -13.87 -26.04 -1.04
N GLY A 286 -14.52 -26.45 0.03
CA GLY A 286 -15.95 -26.80 0.06
C GLY A 286 -16.70 -26.13 1.20
N GLN A 287 -17.99 -25.98 1.03
CA GLN A 287 -18.92 -25.54 2.07
C GLN A 287 -19.66 -26.75 2.62
N GLU A 288 -20.18 -26.66 3.85
CA GLU A 288 -20.99 -27.74 4.43
C GLU A 288 -22.17 -28.12 3.52
N GLY A 289 -22.28 -29.40 3.20
CA GLY A 289 -23.31 -29.92 2.30
C GLY A 289 -23.10 -29.69 0.80
N LYS A 290 -21.96 -29.08 0.38
CA LYS A 290 -21.61 -28.88 -1.03
C LYS A 290 -20.34 -29.66 -1.39
N LYS A 291 -20.19 -29.94 -2.69
CA LYS A 291 -18.94 -30.54 -3.20
C LYS A 291 -17.76 -29.60 -2.99
N VAL A 292 -16.60 -30.19 -2.72
CA VAL A 292 -15.33 -29.47 -2.72
C VAL A 292 -14.99 -29.08 -4.17
N VAL A 293 -14.60 -27.82 -4.34
CA VAL A 293 -14.18 -27.25 -5.62
C VAL A 293 -12.67 -27.26 -5.66
N ASP A 294 -12.09 -27.77 -6.75
CA ASP A 294 -10.64 -27.67 -7.01
C ASP A 294 -10.28 -26.20 -7.26
N VAL A 295 -9.30 -25.70 -6.49
CA VAL A 295 -8.87 -24.28 -6.54
C VAL A 295 -7.43 -24.11 -7.06
N ILE A 296 -6.82 -25.18 -7.59
CA ILE A 296 -5.47 -25.09 -8.17
C ILE A 296 -5.50 -24.13 -9.35
N GLY A 297 -4.57 -23.18 -9.36
CA GLY A 297 -4.48 -22.18 -10.42
C GLY A 297 -5.45 -21.01 -10.33
N TRP A 298 -6.34 -20.97 -9.34
CA TRP A 298 -7.27 -19.86 -9.13
C TRP A 298 -6.55 -18.60 -8.60
N ARG A 299 -7.21 -17.46 -8.76
CA ARG A 299 -6.78 -16.21 -8.08
C ARG A 299 -6.88 -16.40 -6.57
N LEU A 300 -5.88 -15.91 -5.85
CA LEU A 300 -5.86 -15.97 -4.39
C LEU A 300 -7.13 -15.38 -3.78
N ASP A 301 -7.57 -14.26 -4.32
CA ASP A 301 -8.75 -13.55 -3.83
C ASP A 301 -10.02 -14.40 -3.91
N ASP A 302 -10.19 -15.18 -5.00
CA ASP A 302 -11.35 -16.05 -5.19
C ASP A 302 -11.30 -17.22 -4.22
N VAL A 303 -10.11 -17.78 -3.99
CA VAL A 303 -9.90 -18.85 -2.99
C VAL A 303 -10.19 -18.32 -1.58
N VAL A 304 -9.69 -17.12 -1.25
CA VAL A 304 -9.93 -16.46 0.05
C VAL A 304 -11.43 -16.24 0.28
N GLN A 305 -12.19 -15.84 -0.74
CA GLN A 305 -13.65 -15.67 -0.62
C GLN A 305 -14.37 -16.98 -0.31
N LEU A 306 -13.91 -18.11 -0.86
CA LEU A 306 -14.47 -19.43 -0.51
C LEU A 306 -14.11 -19.85 0.93
N ILE A 307 -12.93 -19.45 1.42
CA ILE A 307 -12.45 -19.82 2.76
C ILE A 307 -13.09 -18.96 3.85
N LYS A 308 -13.29 -17.66 3.61
CA LYS A 308 -14.01 -16.75 4.50
C LYS A 308 -15.46 -17.15 4.64
N GLY A 309 -16.11 -16.65 5.67
CA GLY A 309 -17.55 -16.84 5.88
C GLY A 309 -17.94 -16.61 7.35
N PRO A 310 -19.25 -16.58 7.65
CA PRO A 310 -19.78 -16.22 8.96
C PRO A 310 -19.23 -17.11 10.07
N LYS A 311 -19.01 -16.51 11.26
CA LYS A 311 -18.67 -17.22 12.49
C LYS A 311 -19.61 -18.40 12.73
N GLY A 312 -19.06 -19.56 13.09
CA GLY A 312 -19.78 -20.80 13.35
C GLY A 312 -20.08 -21.66 12.11
N SER A 313 -19.93 -21.11 10.91
CA SER A 313 -20.05 -21.90 9.67
C SER A 313 -18.82 -22.79 9.45
N LYS A 314 -18.98 -23.88 8.68
CA LYS A 314 -17.90 -24.82 8.40
C LYS A 314 -17.35 -24.63 6.99
N VAL A 315 -16.02 -24.70 6.87
CA VAL A 315 -15.32 -24.85 5.59
C VAL A 315 -14.61 -26.19 5.55
N ILE A 316 -14.64 -26.82 4.39
CA ILE A 316 -13.97 -28.08 4.11
C ILE A 316 -12.78 -27.75 3.20
N LEU A 317 -11.57 -28.15 3.60
CA LEU A 317 -10.36 -27.89 2.86
C LEU A 317 -9.69 -29.20 2.48
N ASP A 318 -9.35 -29.35 1.21
CA ASP A 318 -8.43 -30.38 0.77
C ASP A 318 -7.02 -29.81 0.83
N ILE A 319 -6.19 -30.44 1.62
CA ILE A 319 -4.83 -29.99 1.97
C ILE A 319 -3.81 -30.95 1.35
N LEU A 320 -2.80 -30.36 0.69
CA LEU A 320 -1.61 -31.05 0.22
C LEU A 320 -0.43 -30.56 1.09
N PRO A 321 0.07 -31.38 2.02
CA PRO A 321 1.21 -31.00 2.87
C PRO A 321 2.48 -30.68 2.07
N GLU A 322 3.41 -29.96 2.70
CA GLU A 322 4.73 -29.71 2.14
C GLU A 322 5.52 -31.02 2.09
N GLY A 323 6.20 -31.31 0.97
CA GLY A 323 7.03 -32.51 0.78
C GLY A 323 6.75 -33.25 -0.51
N ASN A 324 7.77 -34.00 -1.01
CA ASN A 324 7.74 -34.59 -2.36
C ASN A 324 6.78 -35.79 -2.52
N ASN A 325 6.32 -36.43 -1.43
CA ASN A 325 5.46 -37.61 -1.46
C ASN A 325 4.25 -37.48 -0.52
N ALA A 326 3.87 -36.25 -0.18
CA ALA A 326 2.75 -35.99 0.73
C ALA A 326 1.41 -36.39 0.07
N LYS A 327 0.59 -37.12 0.82
CA LYS A 327 -0.78 -37.44 0.40
C LYS A 327 -1.72 -36.33 0.85
N SER A 328 -2.60 -35.89 -0.04
CA SER A 328 -3.66 -34.96 0.31
C SER A 328 -4.63 -35.57 1.33
N TYR A 329 -5.19 -34.71 2.17
CA TYR A 329 -6.21 -35.07 3.14
C TYR A 329 -7.24 -33.94 3.25
N THR A 330 -8.43 -34.27 3.72
CA THR A 330 -9.53 -33.34 3.92
C THR A 330 -9.62 -32.95 5.38
N VAL A 331 -9.81 -31.65 5.66
CA VAL A 331 -10.03 -31.11 6.99
C VAL A 331 -11.25 -30.21 6.98
N THR A 332 -12.05 -30.29 8.04
CA THR A 332 -13.16 -29.36 8.29
C THR A 332 -12.76 -28.41 9.42
N ILE A 333 -12.90 -27.11 9.17
CA ILE A 333 -12.62 -26.05 10.14
C ILE A 333 -13.91 -25.24 10.35
N VAL A 334 -14.23 -24.98 11.62
CA VAL A 334 -15.33 -24.06 11.99
C VAL A 334 -14.75 -22.65 11.99
N ARG A 335 -15.37 -21.75 11.21
CA ARG A 335 -14.96 -20.34 11.16
C ARG A 335 -15.28 -19.60 12.44
N ASP A 336 -14.44 -18.66 12.79
CA ASP A 336 -14.69 -17.76 13.93
C ASP A 336 -14.29 -16.32 13.58
N LYS A 337 -14.64 -15.40 14.47
CA LYS A 337 -14.15 -14.04 14.46
C LYS A 337 -12.73 -14.02 15.04
N ILE A 338 -11.78 -13.55 14.23
CA ILE A 338 -10.36 -13.55 14.57
C ILE A 338 -9.93 -12.10 14.72
N ARG A 339 -9.39 -11.74 15.87
CA ARG A 339 -8.80 -10.44 16.09
C ARG A 339 -7.36 -10.41 15.57
N LEU A 340 -6.99 -9.30 14.93
CA LEU A 340 -5.66 -9.10 14.37
C LEU A 340 -4.76 -8.42 15.40
N GLU A 341 -4.39 -9.14 16.46
CA GLU A 341 -3.62 -8.62 17.59
C GLU A 341 -2.26 -8.02 17.17
N ASP A 342 -1.67 -8.53 16.10
CA ASP A 342 -0.41 -8.00 15.57
C ASP A 342 -0.52 -6.55 15.04
N ARG A 343 -1.75 -6.09 14.79
CA ARG A 343 -2.06 -4.73 14.34
C ARG A 343 -2.69 -3.86 15.42
N ALA A 344 -2.79 -4.34 16.65
CA ALA A 344 -3.27 -3.56 17.78
C ALA A 344 -2.19 -2.59 18.29
N ALA A 345 -2.59 -1.59 19.06
CA ALA A 345 -1.67 -0.72 19.78
C ALA A 345 -0.81 -1.55 20.74
N LYS A 346 0.49 -1.21 20.85
CA LYS A 346 1.49 -1.92 21.66
C LYS A 346 2.34 -0.92 22.41
N SER A 347 2.82 -1.32 23.58
CA SER A 347 3.77 -0.52 24.33
C SER A 347 5.05 -1.28 24.67
N GLU A 348 6.15 -0.53 24.72
CA GLU A 348 7.45 -0.98 25.25
C GLU A 348 8.05 0.11 26.13
N VAL A 349 9.06 -0.26 26.94
CA VAL A 349 9.81 0.71 27.74
C VAL A 349 11.25 0.75 27.29
N LYS A 350 11.72 1.92 26.89
CA LYS A 350 13.13 2.22 26.61
C LYS A 350 13.76 2.96 27.78
N THR A 351 15.00 2.63 28.10
CA THR A 351 15.75 3.33 29.16
C THR A 351 16.90 4.13 28.56
N ILE A 352 16.93 5.42 28.86
CA ILE A 352 17.98 6.34 28.45
C ILE A 352 18.39 7.23 29.64
N ASP A 353 19.68 7.33 29.91
CA ASP A 353 20.25 8.15 31.02
C ASP A 353 19.55 7.95 32.37
N GLY A 354 19.16 6.70 32.66
CA GLY A 354 18.47 6.31 33.89
C GLY A 354 16.96 6.62 33.91
N LYS A 355 16.41 7.22 32.85
CA LYS A 355 14.99 7.49 32.68
C LYS A 355 14.30 6.36 31.93
N LYS A 356 13.11 6.01 32.34
CA LYS A 356 12.23 5.03 31.67
C LYS A 356 11.22 5.76 30.81
N ILE A 357 11.29 5.62 29.51
CA ILE A 357 10.34 6.23 28.57
C ILE A 357 9.47 5.12 27.97
N GLY A 358 8.16 5.26 28.15
CA GLY A 358 7.18 4.41 27.49
C GLY A 358 7.07 4.82 26.02
N VAL A 359 7.12 3.83 25.13
CA VAL A 359 6.81 4.01 23.71
C VAL A 359 5.48 3.31 23.44
N LEU A 360 4.51 4.04 22.92
CA LEU A 360 3.20 3.53 22.55
C LEU A 360 3.03 3.63 21.04
N GLU A 361 3.16 2.52 20.35
CA GLU A 361 2.95 2.43 18.90
C GLU A 361 1.47 2.28 18.58
N ILE A 362 0.94 3.16 17.74
CA ILE A 362 -0.45 3.16 17.27
C ILE A 362 -0.47 3.07 15.75
N PRO A 363 -0.70 1.88 15.17
CA PRO A 363 -0.60 1.68 13.72
C PRO A 363 -1.81 2.21 12.93
N SER A 364 -3.00 2.32 13.56
CA SER A 364 -4.20 2.90 12.94
C SER A 364 -5.26 3.24 14.00
N PHE A 365 -6.24 4.07 13.64
CA PHE A 365 -7.38 4.41 14.49
C PHE A 365 -8.54 3.45 14.25
N TYR A 366 -8.37 2.19 14.63
CA TYR A 366 -9.37 1.13 14.56
C TYR A 366 -10.39 1.24 15.69
N VAL A 367 -11.57 0.63 15.52
CA VAL A 367 -12.63 0.63 16.55
C VAL A 367 -12.17 -0.14 17.80
N GLY A 368 -12.14 0.53 18.95
CA GLY A 368 -11.64 0.01 20.22
C GLY A 368 -10.18 0.38 20.53
N LEU A 369 -9.54 1.24 19.71
CA LEU A 369 -8.19 1.71 19.94
C LEU A 369 -8.02 2.38 21.31
N SER A 370 -8.94 3.25 21.69
CA SER A 370 -8.89 3.99 22.96
C SER A 370 -8.85 3.05 24.17
N GLU A 371 -9.65 1.99 24.14
CA GLU A 371 -9.67 0.96 25.20
C GLU A 371 -8.35 0.16 25.25
N ASP A 372 -7.80 -0.20 24.11
CA ASP A 372 -6.52 -0.90 24.06
C ASP A 372 -5.39 0.01 24.53
N THR A 373 -5.37 1.26 24.09
CA THR A 373 -4.39 2.26 24.55
C THR A 373 -4.46 2.47 26.06
N LYS A 374 -5.68 2.53 26.63
CA LYS A 374 -5.86 2.64 28.08
C LYS A 374 -5.22 1.48 28.83
N LYS A 375 -5.35 0.24 28.32
CA LYS A 375 -4.67 -0.94 28.90
C LYS A 375 -3.15 -0.83 28.81
N GLU A 376 -2.62 -0.37 27.70
CA GLU A 376 -1.18 -0.17 27.53
C GLU A 376 -0.64 0.95 28.44
N LEU A 377 -1.39 2.06 28.61
CA LEU A 377 -1.03 3.14 29.57
C LEU A 377 -1.01 2.65 31.02
N ILE A 378 -1.93 1.76 31.42
CA ILE A 378 -1.89 1.13 32.75
C ILE A 378 -0.60 0.35 32.94
N LYS A 379 -0.19 -0.45 31.95
CA LYS A 379 1.09 -1.22 32.01
C LYS A 379 2.31 -0.28 32.13
N LEU A 380 2.30 0.85 31.42
CA LEU A 380 3.38 1.85 31.48
C LEU A 380 3.41 2.54 32.85
N ASN A 381 2.26 2.92 33.38
CA ASN A 381 2.13 3.52 34.71
C ASN A 381 2.61 2.56 35.83
N ASP A 382 2.29 1.27 35.74
CA ASP A 382 2.77 0.24 36.69
C ASP A 382 4.31 0.11 36.64
N GLN A 383 4.93 0.34 35.48
CA GLN A 383 6.38 0.37 35.31
C GLN A 383 7.02 1.70 35.73
N LYS A 384 6.20 2.70 36.12
CA LYS A 384 6.62 4.03 36.58
C LYS A 384 7.50 4.73 35.55
N VAL A 385 6.99 4.85 34.31
CA VAL A 385 7.71 5.57 33.26
C VAL A 385 7.78 7.08 33.56
N ASP A 386 8.90 7.72 33.22
CA ASP A 386 9.14 9.16 33.41
C ASP A 386 8.45 10.03 32.34
N GLY A 387 8.11 9.44 31.19
CA GLY A 387 7.42 10.06 30.08
C GLY A 387 6.94 9.03 29.06
N VAL A 388 6.11 9.48 28.09
CA VAL A 388 5.56 8.62 27.03
C VAL A 388 5.76 9.29 25.66
N VAL A 389 6.21 8.50 24.69
CA VAL A 389 6.18 8.79 23.26
C VAL A 389 4.99 8.07 22.65
N ILE A 390 4.11 8.77 21.96
CA ILE A 390 3.08 8.17 21.10
C ILE A 390 3.61 8.18 19.68
N ASP A 391 3.88 7.01 19.12
CA ASP A 391 4.36 6.87 17.75
C ASP A 391 3.17 6.69 16.79
N LEU A 392 2.95 7.72 15.96
CA LEU A 392 1.93 7.78 14.90
C LEU A 392 2.55 7.74 13.50
N ARG A 393 3.83 7.45 13.37
CA ARG A 393 4.46 7.36 12.05
C ARG A 393 3.77 6.29 11.21
N ASN A 394 3.57 6.58 9.92
CA ASN A 394 2.90 5.70 8.96
C ASN A 394 1.42 5.37 9.29
N ASN A 395 0.81 6.08 10.24
CA ASN A 395 -0.58 5.91 10.61
C ASN A 395 -1.48 6.81 9.75
N GLY A 396 -2.12 6.23 8.74
CA GLY A 396 -3.03 6.93 7.81
C GLY A 396 -4.37 7.38 8.42
N GLY A 397 -4.59 7.19 9.72
CA GLY A 397 -5.82 7.57 10.43
C GLY A 397 -6.78 6.41 10.68
N GLY A 398 -8.08 6.69 10.58
CA GLY A 398 -9.16 5.75 10.84
C GLY A 398 -10.42 6.42 11.40
N ALA A 399 -11.01 5.88 12.47
CA ALA A 399 -12.25 6.37 13.06
C ALA A 399 -12.06 7.70 13.81
N LEU A 400 -12.81 8.73 13.43
CA LEU A 400 -12.80 10.04 14.09
C LEU A 400 -13.23 9.91 15.57
N THR A 401 -14.14 9.01 15.88
CA THR A 401 -14.58 8.74 17.25
C THR A 401 -13.44 8.22 18.13
N GLU A 402 -12.55 7.40 17.58
CA GLU A 402 -11.39 6.90 18.30
C GLU A 402 -10.32 8.00 18.50
N ALA A 403 -10.16 8.92 17.54
CA ALA A 403 -9.28 10.07 17.76
C ALA A 403 -9.78 10.96 18.92
N THR A 404 -11.09 11.15 19.02
CA THR A 404 -11.71 11.90 20.11
C THR A 404 -11.52 11.17 21.45
N ALA A 405 -11.83 9.87 21.51
CA ALA A 405 -11.72 9.07 22.71
C ALA A 405 -10.25 8.88 23.17
N LEU A 406 -9.32 8.69 22.22
CA LEU A 406 -7.88 8.63 22.52
C LEU A 406 -7.38 9.95 23.13
N THR A 407 -7.82 11.08 22.60
CA THR A 407 -7.46 12.40 23.14
C THR A 407 -7.94 12.54 24.60
N GLY A 408 -9.14 12.05 24.93
CA GLY A 408 -9.69 12.05 26.27
C GLY A 408 -8.86 11.30 27.31
N LEU A 409 -8.00 10.34 26.89
CA LEU A 409 -7.07 9.68 27.83
C LEU A 409 -5.98 10.62 28.38
N PHE A 410 -5.78 11.80 27.78
CA PHE A 410 -4.71 12.73 28.09
C PHE A 410 -5.19 14.13 28.51
N ILE A 411 -6.47 14.43 28.40
CA ILE A 411 -7.08 15.71 28.83
C ILE A 411 -8.27 15.41 29.75
N SER A 412 -8.61 16.33 30.65
CA SER A 412 -9.75 16.14 31.56
C SER A 412 -11.10 16.27 30.87
N SER A 413 -11.23 17.13 29.91
CA SER A 413 -12.41 17.29 29.04
C SER A 413 -12.20 18.43 28.07
N GLY A 414 -13.04 18.55 27.05
CA GLY A 414 -13.07 19.66 26.13
C GLY A 414 -13.14 19.30 24.67
N PRO A 415 -13.11 20.29 23.76
CA PRO A 415 -13.17 20.06 22.32
C PRO A 415 -11.90 19.36 21.82
N VAL A 416 -12.06 18.45 20.87
CA VAL A 416 -10.95 17.75 20.23
C VAL A 416 -10.82 18.15 18.76
N VAL A 417 -11.95 18.23 18.06
CA VAL A 417 -12.01 18.56 16.65
C VAL A 417 -13.34 19.26 16.33
N GLN A 418 -13.30 20.17 15.38
CA GLN A 418 -14.48 20.78 14.80
C GLN A 418 -14.73 20.20 13.42
N VAL A 419 -15.98 19.88 13.07
CA VAL A 419 -16.34 19.42 11.72
C VAL A 419 -17.38 20.36 11.11
N ARG A 420 -17.23 20.68 9.82
CA ARG A 420 -18.16 21.52 9.07
C ARG A 420 -18.72 20.74 7.88
N ASP A 421 -20.04 20.69 7.77
CA ASP A 421 -20.70 20.07 6.62
C ASP A 421 -20.82 21.00 5.40
N SER A 422 -21.34 20.48 4.27
CA SER A 422 -21.53 21.24 3.03
C SER A 422 -22.52 22.41 3.14
N TYR A 423 -23.34 22.46 4.19
CA TYR A 423 -24.27 23.56 4.51
C TYR A 423 -23.64 24.63 5.42
N GLY A 424 -22.38 24.48 5.78
CA GLY A 424 -21.66 25.41 6.68
C GLY A 424 -21.94 25.21 8.16
N ARG A 425 -22.69 24.16 8.56
CA ARG A 425 -22.99 23.88 9.97
C ARG A 425 -21.78 23.27 10.64
N ILE A 426 -21.39 23.85 11.78
CA ILE A 426 -20.24 23.40 12.54
C ILE A 426 -20.72 22.58 13.74
N LYS A 427 -20.08 21.42 13.94
CA LYS A 427 -20.23 20.59 15.12
C LYS A 427 -18.87 20.42 15.79
N VAL A 428 -18.82 20.63 17.10
CA VAL A 428 -17.64 20.36 17.92
C VAL A 428 -17.74 18.95 18.49
N ASN A 429 -16.75 18.12 18.24
CA ASN A 429 -16.60 16.83 18.89
C ASN A 429 -15.52 16.95 19.96
N GLY A 430 -15.75 16.40 21.13
CA GLY A 430 -14.86 16.52 22.26
C GLY A 430 -15.04 15.40 23.25
N ASP A 431 -14.19 15.39 24.25
CA ASP A 431 -14.30 14.53 25.41
C ASP A 431 -15.16 15.21 26.49
N SER A 432 -15.97 14.41 27.19
CA SER A 432 -16.93 14.87 28.20
C SER A 432 -16.68 14.30 29.59
N ASP A 433 -15.74 13.36 29.72
CA ASP A 433 -15.36 12.86 31.03
C ASP A 433 -14.09 13.56 31.56
N ASP A 434 -13.83 13.49 32.85
CA ASP A 434 -12.71 14.17 33.49
C ASP A 434 -11.57 13.22 33.91
N GLN A 435 -11.59 11.98 33.39
CA GLN A 435 -10.59 10.96 33.70
C GLN A 435 -9.38 11.07 32.79
N ILE A 436 -8.22 11.31 33.37
CA ILE A 436 -6.93 11.28 32.66
C ILE A 436 -6.24 9.93 32.94
N SER A 437 -5.83 9.22 31.88
CA SER A 437 -5.10 7.96 32.03
C SER A 437 -3.59 8.14 32.17
N PHE A 438 -3.03 9.24 31.65
CA PHE A 438 -1.64 9.60 31.78
C PHE A 438 -1.46 11.11 31.79
N ASP A 439 -0.83 11.65 32.86
CA ASP A 439 -0.58 13.09 33.05
C ASP A 439 0.90 13.49 33.04
N GLY A 440 1.80 12.55 32.79
CA GLY A 440 3.26 12.77 32.71
C GLY A 440 3.67 13.50 31.42
N PRO A 441 5.00 13.75 31.26
CA PRO A 441 5.59 14.24 30.01
C PRO A 441 5.16 13.40 28.82
N LEU A 442 4.69 14.05 27.76
CA LEU A 442 4.12 13.40 26.58
C LEU A 442 4.68 14.02 25.31
N THR A 443 5.15 13.18 24.40
CA THR A 443 5.51 13.59 23.06
C THR A 443 4.72 12.76 22.03
N VAL A 444 4.51 13.33 20.84
CA VAL A 444 3.84 12.66 19.72
C VAL A 444 4.76 12.69 18.53
N LEU A 445 5.19 11.52 18.08
CA LEU A 445 6.05 11.36 16.90
C LEU A 445 5.22 11.13 15.65
N ILE A 446 5.36 12.00 14.67
CA ILE A 446 4.65 11.96 13.38
C ILE A 446 5.63 11.96 12.21
N ASN A 447 5.16 11.48 11.07
CA ASN A 447 5.87 11.60 9.80
C ASN A 447 4.91 12.00 8.67
N ARG A 448 5.44 12.12 7.44
CA ARG A 448 4.67 12.53 6.26
C ARG A 448 3.48 11.63 5.94
N TYR A 449 3.44 10.41 6.43
CA TYR A 449 2.35 9.45 6.25
C TYR A 449 1.34 9.43 7.42
N SER A 450 1.56 10.23 8.45
CA SER A 450 0.58 10.45 9.53
C SER A 450 -0.56 11.32 8.97
N ALA A 451 -1.77 10.78 8.90
CA ALA A 451 -2.89 11.45 8.22
C ALA A 451 -4.21 11.39 9.01
N SER A 452 -5.14 12.32 8.69
CA SER A 452 -6.55 12.25 9.14
C SER A 452 -6.71 12.18 10.67
N ALA A 453 -7.16 11.06 11.25
CA ALA A 453 -7.35 10.87 12.68
C ALA A 453 -6.05 11.06 13.48
N SER A 454 -4.89 10.67 12.92
CA SER A 454 -3.58 10.95 13.51
C SER A 454 -3.32 12.45 13.62
N GLU A 455 -3.71 13.21 12.59
CA GLU A 455 -3.58 14.66 12.57
C GLU A 455 -4.55 15.34 13.55
N ILE A 456 -5.76 14.80 13.71
CA ILE A 456 -6.73 15.26 14.72
C ILE A 456 -6.14 15.13 16.12
N PHE A 457 -5.60 13.96 16.44
CA PHE A 457 -4.98 13.70 17.74
C PHE A 457 -3.75 14.58 17.98
N ALA A 458 -2.78 14.55 17.06
CA ALA A 458 -1.54 15.32 17.20
C ALA A 458 -1.81 16.83 17.30
N ALA A 459 -2.75 17.36 16.48
CA ALA A 459 -3.14 18.75 16.52
C ALA A 459 -3.83 19.14 17.84
N ALA A 460 -4.72 18.29 18.37
CA ALA A 460 -5.36 18.54 19.66
C ALA A 460 -4.33 18.55 20.79
N MET A 461 -3.40 17.60 20.82
CA MET A 461 -2.32 17.56 21.82
C MET A 461 -1.44 18.84 21.77
N GLN A 462 -1.11 19.29 20.56
CA GLN A 462 -0.33 20.53 20.33
C GLN A 462 -1.12 21.78 20.75
N ASP A 463 -2.38 21.90 20.32
CA ASP A 463 -3.22 23.07 20.61
C ASP A 463 -3.47 23.25 22.10
N TYR A 464 -3.70 22.16 22.83
CA TYR A 464 -3.79 22.18 24.29
C TYR A 464 -2.45 22.44 24.99
N GLY A 465 -1.32 22.31 24.31
CA GLY A 465 -0.01 22.25 24.97
C GLY A 465 0.07 21.02 25.89
N ARG A 466 -0.61 19.90 25.56
CA ARG A 466 -0.55 18.68 26.34
C ARG A 466 0.66 17.83 25.97
N ALA A 467 1.06 17.86 24.71
CA ALA A 467 2.24 17.17 24.22
C ALA A 467 3.08 18.09 23.33
N ILE A 468 4.35 17.73 23.16
CA ILE A 468 5.25 18.30 22.15
C ILE A 468 5.22 17.36 20.94
N VAL A 469 4.97 17.90 19.75
CA VAL A 469 4.91 17.15 18.51
C VAL A 469 6.29 17.13 17.86
N LEU A 470 6.79 15.94 17.55
CA LEU A 470 8.12 15.67 17.01
C LEU A 470 8.05 15.05 15.63
N GLY A 471 9.09 15.21 14.83
CA GLY A 471 9.27 14.45 13.58
C GLY A 471 9.10 15.27 12.32
N GLU A 472 8.33 14.78 11.36
CA GLU A 472 8.10 15.41 10.06
C GLU A 472 6.70 16.03 10.00
N GLN A 473 6.52 17.06 9.15
CA GLN A 473 5.18 17.59 8.84
C GLN A 473 4.27 16.49 8.29
N SER A 474 3.05 16.38 8.85
CA SER A 474 2.11 15.30 8.50
C SER A 474 1.50 15.45 7.09
N PHE A 475 0.64 14.52 6.69
CA PHE A 475 0.10 14.38 5.32
C PHE A 475 -0.73 15.57 4.84
N GLY A 476 -1.60 16.12 5.68
CA GLY A 476 -2.45 17.27 5.35
C GLY A 476 -3.88 16.92 4.97
N LYS A 477 -4.42 15.77 5.39
CA LYS A 477 -5.80 15.39 5.11
C LYS A 477 -6.76 16.01 6.13
N GLY A 478 -7.59 16.96 5.67
CA GLY A 478 -8.57 17.68 6.48
C GLY A 478 -10.03 17.33 6.18
N THR A 479 -10.32 16.12 5.68
CA THR A 479 -11.64 15.69 5.22
C THR A 479 -12.17 14.47 5.98
N VAL A 480 -13.49 14.41 6.15
CA VAL A 480 -14.19 13.28 6.78
C VAL A 480 -15.02 12.56 5.73
N GLN A 481 -14.79 11.26 5.59
CA GLN A 481 -15.53 10.40 4.68
C GLN A 481 -16.63 9.64 5.43
N GLN A 482 -17.71 9.36 4.70
CA GLN A 482 -18.73 8.44 5.08
C GLN A 482 -18.68 7.19 4.22
N HIS A 483 -18.77 6.03 4.86
CA HIS A 483 -18.86 4.73 4.19
C HIS A 483 -20.31 4.27 4.15
N ARG A 484 -20.84 3.96 2.96
CA ARG A 484 -22.24 3.59 2.76
C ARG A 484 -22.40 2.43 1.79
N SER A 485 -23.22 1.44 2.16
CA SER A 485 -23.66 0.41 1.23
C SER A 485 -24.52 1.00 0.12
N LEU A 486 -24.36 0.47 -1.09
CA LEU A 486 -25.23 0.75 -2.23
C LEU A 486 -26.46 -0.16 -2.26
N ASN A 487 -26.48 -1.25 -1.48
CA ASN A 487 -27.60 -2.15 -1.41
C ASN A 487 -28.78 -1.49 -0.68
N HIS A 488 -29.99 -1.74 -1.17
CA HIS A 488 -31.24 -1.43 -0.49
C HIS A 488 -31.93 -2.74 -0.06
N LEU A 489 -32.82 -2.66 0.93
CA LEU A 489 -33.55 -3.83 1.47
C LEU A 489 -34.37 -4.61 0.44
N TYR A 490 -34.76 -3.94 -0.64
CA TYR A 490 -35.63 -4.53 -1.69
C TYR A 490 -34.85 -4.95 -2.95
N ASP A 491 -33.52 -4.92 -2.90
CA ASP A 491 -32.72 -5.35 -4.05
C ASP A 491 -32.78 -6.88 -4.18
N LEU A 492 -33.05 -7.34 -5.40
CA LEU A 492 -33.14 -8.77 -5.75
C LEU A 492 -31.95 -9.19 -6.64
N PHE A 493 -30.76 -8.66 -6.35
CA PHE A 493 -29.55 -9.06 -7.05
C PHE A 493 -28.89 -10.25 -6.36
N ASP A 494 -28.38 -11.18 -7.14
CA ASP A 494 -27.62 -12.33 -6.64
C ASP A 494 -26.28 -11.90 -6.01
N LYS A 495 -25.72 -10.76 -6.47
CA LYS A 495 -24.47 -10.19 -6.00
C LYS A 495 -24.72 -8.82 -5.36
N PRO A 496 -24.04 -8.47 -4.25
CA PRO A 496 -24.11 -7.15 -3.66
C PRO A 496 -23.58 -6.06 -4.63
N LEU A 497 -24.09 -4.83 -4.45
CA LEU A 497 -23.72 -3.67 -5.29
C LEU A 497 -22.42 -2.98 -4.85
N GLY A 498 -21.79 -3.42 -3.76
CA GLY A 498 -20.64 -2.75 -3.18
C GLY A 498 -21.00 -1.55 -2.30
N HIS A 499 -20.00 -0.75 -2.03
CA HIS A 499 -20.08 0.41 -1.13
C HIS A 499 -19.46 1.63 -1.76
N VAL A 500 -19.78 2.80 -1.22
CA VAL A 500 -19.09 4.06 -1.53
C VAL A 500 -18.51 4.64 -0.26
N GLN A 501 -17.31 5.18 -0.39
CA GLN A 501 -16.70 6.07 0.58
C GLN A 501 -16.62 7.45 -0.07
N TYR A 502 -17.12 8.51 0.58
CA TYR A 502 -17.14 9.84 0.00
C TYR A 502 -17.09 10.92 1.08
N THR A 503 -16.51 12.06 0.72
CA THR A 503 -16.34 13.19 1.61
C THR A 503 -17.67 13.87 1.91
N ILE A 504 -17.98 14.01 3.21
CA ILE A 504 -19.21 14.67 3.69
C ILE A 504 -18.95 15.92 4.51
N GLN A 505 -17.74 16.08 5.07
CA GLN A 505 -17.37 17.17 5.95
C GLN A 505 -15.88 17.49 5.80
N LYS A 506 -15.51 18.72 6.17
CA LYS A 506 -14.13 19.08 6.52
C LYS A 506 -13.97 19.11 8.03
N PHE A 507 -12.79 18.80 8.52
CA PHE A 507 -12.48 18.99 9.92
C PHE A 507 -11.43 20.07 10.15
N TYR A 508 -11.46 20.64 11.33
CA TYR A 508 -10.63 21.76 11.75
C TYR A 508 -10.10 21.51 13.16
N ARG A 509 -8.92 22.02 13.41
CA ARG A 509 -8.33 22.07 14.75
C ARG A 509 -9.22 22.87 15.69
N ILE A 510 -9.03 22.69 16.98
CA ILE A 510 -9.75 23.47 18.00
C ILE A 510 -9.38 24.96 17.97
N ASN A 511 -8.19 25.30 17.47
CA ASN A 511 -7.78 26.69 17.24
C ASN A 511 -8.42 27.32 15.98
N GLY A 512 -9.20 26.58 15.22
CA GLY A 512 -9.90 27.02 14.00
C GLY A 512 -9.15 26.83 12.69
N GLY A 513 -7.88 26.49 12.72
CA GLY A 513 -7.10 26.15 11.52
C GLY A 513 -7.48 24.80 10.93
N SER A 514 -7.23 24.57 9.63
CA SER A 514 -7.40 23.28 8.99
C SER A 514 -6.07 22.55 8.85
N THR A 515 -6.09 21.23 8.93
CA THR A 515 -4.95 20.39 8.51
C THR A 515 -4.91 20.19 6.99
N GLN A 516 -6.00 20.51 6.28
CA GLN A 516 -6.10 20.33 4.82
C GLN A 516 -4.91 20.98 4.10
N ASN A 517 -4.19 20.24 3.27
CA ASN A 517 -2.99 20.62 2.52
C ASN A 517 -1.76 20.98 3.37
N LEU A 518 -1.96 21.42 4.63
CA LEU A 518 -0.88 21.86 5.50
C LEU A 518 -0.40 20.76 6.46
N GLY A 519 -1.29 19.91 6.94
CA GLY A 519 -0.97 18.95 7.99
C GLY A 519 -0.73 19.57 9.36
N VAL A 520 -0.09 18.81 10.23
CA VAL A 520 0.44 19.25 11.52
C VAL A 520 1.93 19.49 11.36
N VAL A 521 2.35 20.73 11.61
CA VAL A 521 3.77 21.08 11.64
C VAL A 521 4.31 20.72 13.02
N PRO A 522 5.35 19.89 13.16
CA PRO A 522 5.90 19.50 14.45
C PRO A 522 6.55 20.67 15.17
N ASP A 523 6.54 20.64 16.50
CA ASP A 523 7.21 21.63 17.35
C ASP A 523 8.74 21.51 17.25
N ILE A 524 9.24 20.27 17.08
CA ILE A 524 10.65 19.96 16.82
C ILE A 524 10.73 19.09 15.58
N SER A 525 11.27 19.66 14.51
CA SER A 525 11.38 18.99 13.21
C SER A 525 12.62 18.12 13.12
N PHE A 526 12.46 16.90 12.57
CA PHE A 526 13.56 16.00 12.25
C PHE A 526 13.99 16.15 10.79
N PRO A 527 15.24 15.82 10.44
CA PRO A 527 15.69 15.78 9.04
C PRO A 527 14.81 14.85 8.19
N SER A 528 14.42 15.27 6.98
CA SER A 528 13.61 14.49 6.07
C SER A 528 14.08 14.61 4.63
N ALA A 529 14.03 13.50 3.87
CA ALA A 529 14.21 13.50 2.43
C ALA A 529 12.93 13.96 1.70
N ILE A 530 11.78 13.83 2.35
CA ILE A 530 10.47 14.09 1.75
C ILE A 530 10.13 15.58 1.85
N ASP A 531 9.93 16.21 0.69
CA ASP A 531 9.44 17.59 0.63
C ASP A 531 7.92 17.61 0.79
N PRO A 532 7.37 18.37 1.77
CA PRO A 532 5.93 18.54 1.91
C PRO A 532 5.24 19.14 0.69
N ALA A 533 5.95 19.82 -0.18
CA ALA A 533 5.42 20.35 -1.45
C ALA A 533 5.29 19.27 -2.54
N GLU A 534 5.97 18.14 -2.39
CA GLU A 534 6.01 17.06 -3.40
C GLU A 534 5.25 15.79 -2.94
N THR A 535 4.76 15.77 -1.71
CA THR A 535 4.08 14.59 -1.15
C THR A 535 2.99 15.03 -0.19
N GLY A 536 1.87 14.33 -0.18
CA GLY A 536 0.75 14.58 0.71
C GLY A 536 -0.47 15.15 -0.01
N GLU A 537 -1.42 15.66 0.75
CA GLU A 537 -2.70 16.16 0.23
C GLU A 537 -2.54 17.30 -0.78
N SER A 538 -1.54 18.16 -0.59
CA SER A 538 -1.31 19.36 -1.40
C SER A 538 -0.94 19.07 -2.86
N VAL A 539 -0.50 17.85 -3.18
CA VAL A 539 -0.14 17.44 -4.54
C VAL A 539 -1.26 16.72 -5.27
N GLU A 540 -2.37 16.46 -4.60
CA GLU A 540 -3.55 15.86 -5.23
C GLU A 540 -4.31 16.92 -6.03
N ASP A 541 -4.49 16.70 -7.34
CA ASP A 541 -5.03 17.67 -8.30
C ASP A 541 -6.37 18.32 -7.90
N ASN A 542 -7.23 17.55 -7.22
CA ASN A 542 -8.59 17.95 -6.86
C ASN A 542 -8.86 17.93 -5.35
N ALA A 543 -7.79 18.00 -4.55
CA ALA A 543 -7.89 18.19 -3.10
C ALA A 543 -8.72 19.43 -2.76
N LEU A 544 -9.49 19.36 -1.67
CA LEU A 544 -10.22 20.51 -1.19
C LEU A 544 -9.25 21.61 -0.71
N PRO A 545 -9.57 22.90 -0.94
CA PRO A 545 -8.68 23.98 -0.54
C PRO A 545 -8.57 24.11 0.99
N TRP A 546 -7.44 24.62 1.47
CA TRP A 546 -7.28 25.03 2.85
C TRP A 546 -8.21 26.20 3.17
N ASP A 547 -8.80 26.19 4.36
CA ASP A 547 -9.56 27.30 4.94
C ASP A 547 -9.56 27.22 6.46
N SER A 548 -10.22 28.15 7.14
CA SER A 548 -10.31 28.21 8.60
C SER A 548 -11.70 28.58 9.07
N ILE A 549 -11.97 28.28 10.33
CA ILE A 549 -13.21 28.64 11.05
C ILE A 549 -12.88 29.31 12.39
N LYS A 550 -13.89 29.75 13.12
CA LYS A 550 -13.69 30.30 14.47
C LYS A 550 -13.13 29.22 15.41
N PRO A 551 -12.17 29.58 16.30
CA PRO A 551 -11.72 28.68 17.36
C PRO A 551 -12.87 28.18 18.22
N ALA A 552 -12.81 26.92 18.65
CA ALA A 552 -13.64 26.40 19.73
C ALA A 552 -13.22 27.00 21.08
N GLY A 553 -14.14 27.07 22.04
CA GLY A 553 -13.79 27.51 23.39
C GLY A 553 -12.98 26.43 24.12
N TYR A 554 -11.69 26.63 24.28
CA TYR A 554 -10.81 25.72 25.04
C TYR A 554 -9.76 26.50 25.83
N LYS A 555 -9.18 25.89 26.85
CA LYS A 555 -8.11 26.45 27.67
C LYS A 555 -6.84 25.65 27.49
N LYS A 556 -5.72 26.30 27.16
CA LYS A 556 -4.41 25.66 27.13
C LYS A 556 -4.04 25.09 28.51
N LEU A 557 -3.54 23.86 28.53
CA LEU A 557 -3.08 23.18 29.75
C LEU A 557 -1.69 23.68 30.12
N HIS A 558 -0.78 23.74 29.15
CA HIS A 558 0.57 24.22 29.33
C HIS A 558 0.97 25.15 28.17
N ASN A 559 1.98 26.00 28.48
CA ASN A 559 2.63 26.84 27.49
C ASN A 559 4.09 26.42 27.35
N TYR A 560 4.43 25.76 26.27
CA TYR A 560 5.78 25.26 26.00
C TYR A 560 6.65 26.23 25.17
N ASN A 561 6.24 27.49 25.00
CA ASN A 561 6.97 28.48 24.18
C ASN A 561 8.43 28.70 24.64
N THR A 562 8.72 28.52 25.93
CA THR A 562 10.10 28.60 26.47
C THR A 562 10.81 27.25 26.46
N LEU A 563 10.07 26.15 26.61
CA LEU A 563 10.63 24.82 26.72
C LEU A 563 11.01 24.22 25.34
N VAL A 564 10.15 24.37 24.34
CA VAL A 564 10.40 23.84 23.00
C VAL A 564 11.73 24.35 22.41
N PRO A 565 12.09 25.65 22.49
CA PRO A 565 13.41 26.08 22.03
C PRO A 565 14.60 25.45 22.75
N ILE A 566 14.46 25.14 24.04
CA ILE A 566 15.51 24.46 24.82
C ILE A 566 15.68 23.02 24.32
N LEU A 567 14.60 22.26 24.27
CA LEU A 567 14.62 20.88 23.78
C LEU A 567 15.08 20.80 22.31
N ALA A 568 14.69 21.75 21.48
CA ALA A 568 15.16 21.86 20.10
C ALA A 568 16.68 22.12 20.02
N ALA A 569 17.23 22.97 20.90
CA ALA A 569 18.67 23.18 20.95
C ALA A 569 19.44 21.95 21.44
N GLU A 570 18.93 21.24 22.45
CA GLU A 570 19.48 19.95 22.93
C GLU A 570 19.43 18.89 21.83
N HIS A 571 18.30 18.78 21.12
CA HIS A 571 18.17 17.93 19.94
C HIS A 571 19.23 18.25 18.88
N GLN A 572 19.35 19.51 18.48
CA GLN A 572 20.31 19.92 17.45
C GLN A 572 21.77 19.64 17.87
N ALA A 573 22.10 19.84 19.15
CA ALA A 573 23.42 19.53 19.68
C ALA A 573 23.69 18.00 19.62
N ARG A 574 22.68 17.17 19.95
CA ARG A 574 22.81 15.71 19.98
C ARG A 574 22.94 15.13 18.58
N ILE A 575 22.14 15.58 17.61
CA ILE A 575 22.17 15.04 16.25
C ILE A 575 23.39 15.50 15.44
N LYS A 576 24.00 16.61 15.79
CA LYS A 576 25.16 17.16 15.07
C LYS A 576 26.34 16.20 14.99
N ASP A 577 26.64 15.50 16.09
CA ASP A 577 27.75 14.57 16.19
C ASP A 577 27.29 13.10 16.15
N ASN A 578 25.99 12.87 15.95
CA ASN A 578 25.43 11.52 15.87
C ASN A 578 25.68 10.91 14.48
N MET A 579 26.35 9.76 14.48
CA MET A 579 26.73 9.04 13.26
C MET A 579 25.51 8.65 12.40
N GLU A 580 24.41 8.23 13.05
CA GLU A 580 23.22 7.76 12.33
C GLU A 580 22.49 8.94 11.67
N PHE A 581 22.39 10.10 12.32
CA PHE A 581 21.89 11.30 11.67
C PHE A 581 22.82 11.80 10.57
N GLY A 582 24.13 11.54 10.68
CA GLY A 582 25.08 11.75 9.60
C GLY A 582 24.70 10.94 8.36
N PHE A 583 24.40 9.64 8.52
CA PHE A 583 23.94 8.79 7.41
C PHE A 583 22.59 9.24 6.84
N ILE A 584 21.62 9.64 7.68
CA ILE A 584 20.35 10.21 7.23
C ILE A 584 20.57 11.44 6.35
N ASN A 585 21.45 12.37 6.77
CA ASN A 585 21.75 13.57 5.99
C ASN A 585 22.46 13.26 4.67
N GLU A 586 23.34 12.25 4.65
CA GLU A 586 23.95 11.74 3.41
C GLU A 586 22.86 11.17 2.47
N ASP A 587 21.93 10.36 2.99
CA ASP A 587 20.83 9.78 2.22
C ASP A 587 19.88 10.86 1.68
N ILE A 588 19.53 11.87 2.47
CA ILE A 588 18.74 13.02 2.04
C ILE A 588 19.47 13.76 0.89
N SER A 589 20.77 13.97 1.03
CA SER A 589 21.57 14.64 -0.01
C SER A 589 21.62 13.82 -1.32
N THR A 590 21.77 12.50 -1.20
CA THR A 590 21.78 11.59 -2.35
C THR A 590 20.41 11.55 -3.02
N TYR A 591 19.34 11.37 -2.26
CA TYR A 591 17.97 11.38 -2.77
C TYR A 591 17.66 12.67 -3.54
N LYS A 592 17.98 13.85 -2.98
CA LYS A 592 17.76 15.14 -3.64
C LYS A 592 18.53 15.31 -4.97
N LYS A 593 19.65 14.61 -5.15
CA LYS A 593 20.40 14.62 -6.41
C LYS A 593 19.85 13.65 -7.44
N GLU A 594 19.26 12.57 -6.97
CA GLU A 594 18.87 11.42 -7.81
C GLU A 594 17.37 11.37 -8.11
N LYS A 595 16.52 12.05 -7.33
CA LYS A 595 15.05 12.00 -7.48
C LYS A 595 14.53 12.33 -8.88
N ASP A 596 15.26 13.19 -9.60
CA ASP A 596 14.87 13.62 -10.96
C ASP A 596 15.50 12.73 -12.06
N ILE A 597 16.29 11.71 -11.67
CA ILE A 597 16.88 10.76 -12.62
C ILE A 597 15.82 9.74 -13.03
N ASN A 598 15.26 9.95 -14.21
CA ASN A 598 14.20 9.11 -14.76
C ASN A 598 14.70 8.06 -15.76
N THR A 599 16.02 7.97 -15.98
CA THR A 599 16.61 7.01 -16.91
C THR A 599 17.64 6.14 -16.22
N ILE A 600 17.70 4.87 -16.62
CA ILE A 600 18.67 3.92 -16.11
C ILE A 600 19.43 3.28 -17.27
N SER A 601 20.76 3.18 -17.15
CA SER A 601 21.58 2.58 -18.19
C SER A 601 21.33 1.08 -18.33
N LEU A 602 21.20 0.62 -19.56
CA LEU A 602 21.12 -0.80 -19.91
C LEU A 602 22.51 -1.41 -20.23
N ASN A 603 23.57 -0.65 -20.01
CA ASN A 603 24.94 -1.13 -20.14
C ASN A 603 25.40 -1.82 -18.86
N LYS A 604 25.79 -3.09 -18.98
CA LYS A 604 26.22 -3.90 -17.83
C LYS A 604 27.41 -3.31 -17.07
N LYS A 605 28.41 -2.77 -17.77
CA LYS A 605 29.61 -2.22 -17.11
C LYS A 605 29.27 -1.02 -16.25
N THR A 606 28.40 -0.13 -16.75
CA THR A 606 27.90 1.03 -16.01
C THR A 606 27.15 0.58 -14.77
N ARG A 607 26.20 -0.35 -14.93
CA ARG A 607 25.36 -0.85 -13.81
C ARG A 607 26.18 -1.59 -12.74
N VAL A 608 27.18 -2.37 -13.13
CA VAL A 608 28.09 -3.04 -12.16
C VAL A 608 28.87 -2.00 -11.36
N ALA A 609 29.41 -0.97 -12.02
CA ALA A 609 30.16 0.07 -11.33
C ALA A 609 29.30 0.88 -10.33
N GLU A 610 28.04 1.16 -10.69
CA GLU A 610 27.06 1.77 -9.78
C GLU A 610 26.77 0.86 -8.58
N GLN A 611 26.46 -0.42 -8.83
CA GLN A 611 26.18 -1.40 -7.78
C GLN A 611 27.38 -1.62 -6.85
N ASP A 612 28.60 -1.78 -7.39
CA ASP A 612 29.82 -1.96 -6.61
C ASP A 612 30.06 -0.78 -5.67
N LYS A 613 29.78 0.44 -6.14
CA LYS A 613 29.85 1.64 -5.31
C LYS A 613 28.83 1.63 -4.19
N ASP A 614 27.56 1.36 -4.50
CA ASP A 614 26.47 1.32 -3.51
C ASP A 614 26.72 0.24 -2.45
N ASP A 615 27.17 -0.95 -2.88
CA ASP A 615 27.52 -2.05 -1.99
C ASP A 615 28.71 -1.71 -1.09
N SER A 616 29.72 -1.02 -1.64
CA SER A 616 30.87 -0.53 -0.87
C SER A 616 30.45 0.50 0.18
N ASP A 617 29.63 1.47 -0.18
CA ASP A 617 29.13 2.52 0.70
C ASP A 617 28.26 1.91 1.83
N ARG A 618 27.40 0.96 1.47
CA ARG A 618 26.57 0.21 2.42
C ARG A 618 27.40 -0.59 3.41
N LEU A 619 28.40 -1.34 2.94
CA LEU A 619 29.30 -2.10 3.80
C LEU A 619 30.11 -1.18 4.71
N ALA A 620 30.59 -0.04 4.21
CA ALA A 620 31.31 0.95 5.01
C ALA A 620 30.44 1.50 6.16
N ARG A 621 29.17 1.80 5.93
CA ARG A 621 28.23 2.24 6.96
C ARG A 621 27.97 1.16 8.01
N LEU A 622 27.72 -0.08 7.57
CA LEU A 622 27.55 -1.22 8.48
C LEU A 622 28.78 -1.41 9.36
N ASN A 623 29.98 -1.31 8.77
CA ASN A 623 31.25 -1.48 9.51
C ASN A 623 31.54 -0.30 10.45
N LYS A 624 31.13 0.92 10.14
CA LYS A 624 31.15 2.05 11.10
C LYS A 624 30.27 1.74 12.32
N ARG A 625 29.06 1.18 12.13
CA ARG A 625 28.16 0.73 13.23
C ARG A 625 28.79 -0.36 14.05
N GLN A 626 29.36 -1.39 13.42
CA GLN A 626 30.05 -2.48 14.14
C GLN A 626 31.21 -1.94 15.02
N LYS A 627 32.00 -1.02 14.46
CA LYS A 627 33.12 -0.41 15.21
C LYS A 627 32.62 0.40 16.41
N ALA A 628 31.54 1.18 16.24
CA ALA A 628 30.94 1.95 17.33
C ALA A 628 30.41 1.06 18.45
N LEU A 629 29.92 -0.14 18.12
CA LEU A 629 29.47 -1.17 19.07
C LEU A 629 30.60 -2.04 19.64
N GLY A 630 31.88 -1.78 19.29
CA GLY A 630 33.01 -2.61 19.69
C GLY A 630 33.01 -4.02 19.08
N LYS A 631 32.25 -4.23 17.98
CA LYS A 631 32.13 -5.51 17.30
C LYS A 631 33.06 -5.59 16.09
N LYS A 632 33.32 -6.83 15.63
CA LYS A 632 34.13 -7.05 14.42
C LYS A 632 33.41 -6.56 13.17
N PRO A 633 34.11 -5.89 12.23
CA PRO A 633 33.56 -5.53 10.94
C PRO A 633 33.10 -6.78 10.15
N PHE A 634 32.06 -6.61 9.32
CA PHE A 634 31.68 -7.61 8.32
C PHE A 634 32.70 -7.62 7.19
N ALA A 635 33.02 -8.80 6.67
CA ALA A 635 33.94 -8.96 5.56
C ALA A 635 33.32 -8.48 4.22
N ASP A 636 32.04 -8.73 4.05
CA ASP A 636 31.21 -8.39 2.89
C ASP A 636 29.74 -8.31 3.31
N LEU A 637 28.85 -8.00 2.38
CA LEU A 637 27.41 -7.91 2.65
C LEU A 637 26.75 -9.27 2.89
N ASP A 638 27.32 -10.36 2.39
CA ASP A 638 26.82 -11.72 2.62
C ASP A 638 27.05 -12.18 4.06
N ALA A 639 28.06 -11.61 4.73
CA ALA A 639 28.36 -11.85 6.13
C ALA A 639 27.41 -11.12 7.10
N VAL A 640 26.53 -10.23 6.60
CA VAL A 640 25.55 -9.52 7.43
C VAL A 640 24.41 -10.47 7.80
N PRO A 641 24.07 -10.63 9.10
CA PRO A 641 22.94 -11.47 9.50
C PRO A 641 21.65 -11.07 8.80
N LYS A 642 20.84 -12.05 8.41
CA LYS A 642 19.56 -11.80 7.71
C LYS A 642 18.53 -11.09 8.59
N ASP A 643 18.65 -11.20 9.88
CA ASP A 643 17.86 -10.56 10.94
C ASP A 643 18.51 -9.28 11.48
N TYR A 644 19.51 -8.74 10.78
CA TYR A 644 20.11 -7.45 11.14
C TYR A 644 19.12 -6.31 10.90
N GLU A 645 18.75 -5.63 11.98
CA GLU A 645 17.95 -4.43 11.95
C GLU A 645 18.81 -3.20 12.24
N ALA A 646 18.65 -2.17 11.42
CA ALA A 646 19.27 -0.86 11.67
C ALA A 646 18.54 -0.17 12.84
N PRO A 647 19.24 0.69 13.62
CA PRO A 647 18.59 1.48 14.67
C PRO A 647 17.44 2.34 14.13
N ASP A 648 16.36 2.43 14.89
CA ASP A 648 15.29 3.40 14.62
C ASP A 648 15.66 4.76 15.21
N VAL A 649 16.46 5.49 14.44
CA VAL A 649 17.12 6.75 14.86
C VAL A 649 16.11 7.83 15.27
N TYR A 650 14.98 7.89 14.56
CA TYR A 650 13.94 8.89 14.87
C TYR A 650 13.20 8.56 16.17
N LEU A 651 12.90 7.27 16.39
CA LEU A 651 12.28 6.84 17.65
C LEU A 651 13.24 7.03 18.82
N ASP A 652 14.51 6.65 18.66
CA ASP A 652 15.52 6.81 19.71
C ASP A 652 15.71 8.28 20.08
N GLU A 653 15.68 9.19 19.09
CA GLU A 653 15.74 10.64 19.34
C GLU A 653 14.47 11.18 20.00
N ALA A 654 13.28 10.68 19.62
CA ALA A 654 12.04 11.05 20.28
C ALA A 654 12.03 10.61 21.75
N VAL A 655 12.58 9.43 22.05
CA VAL A 655 12.79 8.94 23.43
C VAL A 655 13.76 9.85 24.20
N ALA A 656 14.86 10.27 23.58
CA ALA A 656 15.82 11.19 24.20
C ALA A 656 15.20 12.56 24.52
N ILE A 657 14.47 13.16 23.56
CA ILE A 657 13.76 14.44 23.79
C ILE A 657 12.72 14.29 24.91
N THR A 658 12.03 13.15 24.99
CA THR A 658 11.03 12.90 26.04
C THR A 658 11.69 12.76 27.41
N ALA A 659 12.88 12.16 27.48
CA ALA A 659 13.66 12.09 28.70
C ALA A 659 14.13 13.50 29.15
N ASP A 660 14.63 14.32 28.23
CA ASP A 660 14.99 15.72 28.49
C ASP A 660 13.78 16.52 28.98
N PHE A 661 12.61 16.34 28.34
CA PHE A 661 11.36 16.97 28.77
C PHE A 661 11.00 16.55 30.22
N SER A 662 11.20 15.28 30.58
CA SER A 662 10.92 14.80 31.93
C SER A 662 11.81 15.45 32.99
N ASN A 663 13.06 15.83 32.65
CA ASN A 663 13.98 16.52 33.55
C ASN A 663 13.56 17.95 33.82
N GLN A 664 13.07 18.67 32.80
CA GLN A 664 12.66 20.08 32.93
C GLN A 664 11.38 20.25 33.77
N LYS A 665 10.52 19.25 33.87
CA LYS A 665 9.31 19.30 34.70
C LYS A 665 9.57 19.11 36.20
N GLN A 666 10.79 18.62 36.56
CA GLN A 666 11.21 18.44 37.95
C GLN A 666 11.97 19.64 38.54
N SER A 667 12.36 20.60 37.70
CA SER A 667 12.99 21.86 38.11
C SER A 667 11.95 23.01 38.13
#